data_25d4de168a8b9a96269b803e4f0a480b
#
_entry.id   25d4de168a8b9a96269b803e4f0a480b
#
_cell.length_a   1.000
_cell.length_b   1.000
_cell.length_c   1.000
_cell.angle_alpha   90.00
_cell.angle_beta   90.00
_cell.angle_gamma   90.00
#
_symmetry.space_group_name_H-M   'P 1'
#
loop_
_entity.id
_entity.type
_entity.pdbx_description
1 polymer ?
#
loop_
_entity_poly.entity_id
_entity_poly.type
_entity_poly.pdbx_seq_one_letter_code
_entity_poly.pdbx_strand_id
1 'polypeptide(L)'
;MKAKSLDETTEKSGLLNKILQKKPVRVLILVPVSLLLLLFITVLLLKVLPFSKLKAFENRQYSTRFYDRNGILVTIMSLEEGIRREWTPLEEIPLEIQDVFIKAEDRNFYSHHGVDSGAVFRALTQNVANKRTVSGASTITMQLARLVVPRKKPQATIKDKITEAINAFRIELKLNKERILELYLNNIPFGYRTEGITTAARNFYACSIHSLTTEQIETLALIPRRPASYIELVPSAQAYDYPSETPHFVLWVCNQYKQKKQIIPPDVYLSIDSKLTNDAANSIAREVSRYSRARVSDGAAFAINNKTGEIILWCGSTSFEKEGTGQIDGVLVRNQAGSSMKPFLYAYAIENGFPPNTVLPDIPSDFGTEQVYVPQNFNNRFNGPQLMRTCLASSLNVPAVYLLYHIGMDSYFQLLQELGFDSLKNDRENLGLSLALGAGEIKLYELVRAFSVFSRDGTLPVLTFEKTATSFAAPEAGTIFKSDTARIICDILSDKNARSLGFGFAKVFDTPYPAIFKTGTSNQFQNIIALGSTKTYTVGVWMGNVTGETVIGETGSSIPAGIVRKLLDTLESENPAPNTEIKFEKPELYRKQKICALSGKLATKDCPATTEEYLLKGQKPESCDWHKIKNGQLEINYPDEYQRWIGSKNINAALNYQGKLRFAYPQDKSVFLFDTNMPKQKQQLRIDVTGGNEDEATLFVDSQSLGTSRRPFSWYMPVEPGMHTLVVQTKTESDRITIEVR
;
A
#
# COMPACT_ATOMS: atom_id res chain seq x y z
N MET A 1 -77.79 40.64 45.27
CA MET A 1 -76.36 41.02 45.16
C MET A 1 -75.73 40.50 43.84
N LYS A 2 -76.29 40.74 42.63
CA LYS A 2 -75.74 40.26 41.32
C LYS A 2 -75.98 41.27 40.20
N ALA A 3 -76.14 42.56 40.46
CA ALA A 3 -76.40 43.53 39.40
C ALA A 3 -75.44 44.74 39.36
N LYS A 4 -74.37 44.75 40.24
CA LYS A 4 -73.41 45.86 40.31
C LYS A 4 -72.02 45.60 39.61
N SER A 5 -71.72 44.35 39.12
CA SER A 5 -70.42 44.03 38.55
C SER A 5 -70.36 44.07 36.99
N LEU A 6 -71.49 44.25 36.33
CA LEU A 6 -71.53 44.32 34.85
C LEU A 6 -71.42 45.76 34.28
N ASP A 7 -71.71 46.79 35.12
CA ASP A 7 -71.67 48.17 34.68
C ASP A 7 -70.26 48.79 34.70
N GLU A 8 -69.41 48.35 35.63
CA GLU A 8 -68.01 48.86 35.68
C GLU A 8 -67.09 48.37 34.59
N THR A 9 -67.38 47.20 34.01
CA THR A 9 -66.59 46.65 32.84
C THR A 9 -66.99 47.30 31.54
N THR A 10 -68.24 47.72 31.37
CA THR A 10 -68.72 48.42 30.14
C THR A 10 -68.30 49.89 30.16
N GLU A 11 -68.25 50.55 31.31
CA GLU A 11 -67.78 51.95 31.38
C GLU A 11 -66.25 52.06 31.18
N LYS A 12 -65.48 51.15 31.70
CA LYS A 12 -64.03 51.07 31.42
C LYS A 12 -63.71 50.76 29.94
N SER A 13 -64.49 49.89 29.28
CA SER A 13 -64.30 49.59 27.85
C SER A 13 -64.70 50.75 26.95
N GLY A 14 -65.76 51.55 27.41
CA GLY A 14 -66.18 52.78 26.72
C GLY A 14 -65.16 53.93 26.82
N LEU A 15 -64.50 54.06 27.99
CA LEU A 15 -63.48 55.07 28.23
C LEU A 15 -62.18 54.72 27.41
N LEU A 16 -61.82 53.48 27.38
CA LEU A 16 -60.65 53.00 26.58
C LEU A 16 -60.88 53.23 25.07
N ASN A 17 -62.10 52.98 24.56
CA ASN A 17 -62.46 53.23 23.18
C ASN A 17 -62.48 54.74 22.80
N LYS A 18 -62.91 55.62 23.74
CA LYS A 18 -62.89 57.08 23.52
C LYS A 18 -61.48 57.68 23.54
N ILE A 19 -60.57 57.15 24.39
CA ILE A 19 -59.15 57.53 24.43
C ILE A 19 -58.43 57.07 23.17
N LEU A 20 -58.70 55.84 22.69
CA LEU A 20 -58.18 55.29 21.47
C LEU A 20 -58.67 55.98 20.15
N GLN A 21 -59.75 56.73 20.19
CA GLN A 21 -60.30 57.48 19.05
C GLN A 21 -59.59 58.84 18.76
N LYS A 22 -58.80 59.35 19.73
CA LYS A 22 -58.04 60.63 19.50
C LYS A 22 -56.84 60.35 18.57
N LYS A 23 -56.78 60.99 17.39
CA LYS A 23 -55.70 60.83 16.42
C LYS A 23 -54.30 60.84 16.97
N PRO A 24 -53.85 61.76 17.91
CA PRO A 24 -52.51 61.72 18.47
C PRO A 24 -52.24 60.53 19.36
N VAL A 25 -53.25 60.00 20.09
CA VAL A 25 -53.13 58.84 20.96
C VAL A 25 -53.04 57.53 20.15
N ARG A 26 -53.77 57.42 19.04
CA ARG A 26 -53.61 56.33 18.09
C ARG A 26 -52.20 56.26 17.47
N VAL A 27 -51.65 57.40 17.06
CA VAL A 27 -50.28 57.46 16.53
C VAL A 27 -49.29 57.11 17.61
N LEU A 28 -49.47 57.55 18.85
CA LEU A 28 -48.56 57.30 19.98
C LEU A 28 -48.51 55.81 20.36
N ILE A 29 -49.59 55.05 20.15
CA ILE A 29 -49.68 53.60 20.46
C ILE A 29 -49.36 52.72 19.21
N LEU A 30 -49.92 53.11 18.05
CA LEU A 30 -49.76 52.30 16.82
C LEU A 30 -48.31 52.32 16.29
N VAL A 31 -47.60 53.44 16.40
CA VAL A 31 -46.21 53.52 15.92
C VAL A 31 -45.27 52.61 16.72
N PRO A 32 -45.28 52.59 18.06
CA PRO A 32 -44.47 51.63 18.84
C PRO A 32 -44.87 50.17 18.60
N VAL A 33 -46.18 49.88 18.49
CA VAL A 33 -46.68 48.51 18.22
C VAL A 33 -46.26 48.04 16.80
N SER A 34 -46.35 48.91 15.81
CA SER A 34 -45.88 48.60 14.45
C SER A 34 -44.37 48.39 14.39
N LEU A 35 -43.61 49.19 15.11
CA LEU A 35 -42.15 49.04 15.24
C LEU A 35 -41.78 47.74 15.95
N LEU A 36 -42.49 47.39 17.02
CA LEU A 36 -42.28 46.12 17.72
C LEU A 36 -42.66 44.92 16.86
N LEU A 37 -43.74 45.01 16.10
CA LEU A 37 -44.14 43.97 15.16
C LEU A 37 -43.14 43.82 14.03
N LEU A 38 -42.66 44.92 13.47
CA LEU A 38 -41.61 44.93 12.44
C LEU A 38 -40.31 44.32 12.97
N LEU A 39 -39.93 44.69 14.20
CA LEU A 39 -38.78 44.12 14.89
C LEU A 39 -38.95 42.61 15.09
N PHE A 40 -40.12 42.17 15.58
CA PHE A 40 -40.43 40.75 15.77
C PHE A 40 -40.36 39.97 14.46
N ILE A 41 -40.98 40.51 13.39
CA ILE A 41 -40.91 39.89 12.03
C ILE A 41 -39.47 39.82 11.56
N THR A 42 -38.69 40.89 11.76
CA THR A 42 -37.28 40.93 11.35
C THR A 42 -36.46 39.89 12.09
N VAL A 43 -36.63 39.74 13.41
CA VAL A 43 -35.95 38.72 14.20
C VAL A 43 -36.37 37.32 13.75
N LEU A 44 -37.66 37.11 13.52
CA LEU A 44 -38.15 35.81 13.02
C LEU A 44 -37.58 35.46 11.65
N LEU A 45 -37.52 36.43 10.73
CA LEU A 45 -36.89 36.26 9.41
C LEU A 45 -35.41 35.94 9.54
N LEU A 46 -34.65 36.66 10.37
CA LEU A 46 -33.24 36.39 10.61
C LEU A 46 -32.99 35.02 11.25
N LYS A 47 -33.94 34.51 12.06
CA LYS A 47 -33.89 33.17 12.66
C LYS A 47 -34.16 32.08 11.63
N VAL A 48 -35.14 32.29 10.72
CA VAL A 48 -35.55 31.28 9.72
C VAL A 48 -34.66 31.27 8.49
N LEU A 49 -34.25 32.46 8.00
CA LEU A 49 -33.44 32.55 6.79
C LEU A 49 -32.07 31.87 6.98
N PRO A 50 -31.62 31.06 6.02
CA PRO A 50 -30.36 30.36 6.10
C PRO A 50 -29.18 31.35 6.19
N PHE A 51 -28.18 31.00 6.99
CA PHE A 51 -26.92 31.74 7.07
C PHE A 51 -25.80 30.87 6.47
N SER A 52 -25.77 30.78 5.14
CA SER A 52 -24.87 29.88 4.39
C SER A 52 -23.39 30.06 4.76
N LYS A 53 -22.96 31.31 5.02
CA LYS A 53 -21.58 31.59 5.44
C LYS A 53 -21.24 30.99 6.81
N LEU A 54 -22.18 31.02 7.76
CA LEU A 54 -22.00 30.39 9.07
C LEU A 54 -21.90 28.87 8.89
N LYS A 55 -22.81 28.26 8.13
CA LYS A 55 -22.77 26.83 7.86
C LYS A 55 -21.47 26.41 7.16
N ALA A 56 -20.99 27.19 6.20
CA ALA A 56 -19.70 26.96 5.56
C ALA A 56 -18.52 27.06 6.54
N PHE A 57 -18.60 28.02 7.48
CA PHE A 57 -17.59 28.21 8.52
C PHE A 57 -17.57 27.07 9.54
N GLU A 58 -18.73 26.55 9.95
CA GLU A 58 -18.82 25.40 10.84
C GLU A 58 -18.24 24.11 10.21
N ASN A 59 -18.34 23.99 8.88
CA ASN A 59 -17.84 22.85 8.12
C ASN A 59 -16.47 23.12 7.47
N ARG A 60 -15.72 24.15 7.94
CA ARG A 60 -14.38 24.43 7.41
C ARG A 60 -13.38 23.33 7.82
N GLN A 61 -12.35 23.17 7.01
CA GLN A 61 -11.30 22.19 7.28
C GLN A 61 -10.43 22.61 8.46
N TYR A 62 -9.97 21.62 9.20
CA TYR A 62 -8.98 21.74 10.28
C TYR A 62 -7.73 20.94 9.94
N SER A 63 -6.62 21.26 10.57
CA SER A 63 -5.38 20.48 10.50
C SER A 63 -5.66 19.09 11.08
N THR A 64 -5.49 18.06 10.26
CA THR A 64 -5.75 16.68 10.68
C THR A 64 -4.59 16.17 11.51
N ARG A 65 -4.89 15.60 12.67
CA ARG A 65 -3.96 14.82 13.50
C ARG A 65 -4.08 13.36 13.11
N PHE A 66 -2.98 12.76 12.72
CA PHE A 66 -2.91 11.34 12.43
C PHE A 66 -2.25 10.62 13.60
N TYR A 67 -2.89 9.60 14.09
CA TYR A 67 -2.41 8.73 15.16
C TYR A 67 -2.17 7.33 14.59
N ASP A 68 -1.12 6.65 15.06
CA ASP A 68 -0.92 5.25 14.72
C ASP A 68 -1.89 4.32 15.51
N ARG A 69 -1.78 3.01 15.29
CA ARG A 69 -2.62 2.02 15.96
C ARG A 69 -2.47 2.00 17.48
N ASN A 70 -1.35 2.53 18.01
CA ASN A 70 -1.04 2.59 19.44
C ASN A 70 -1.45 3.93 20.05
N GLY A 71 -2.03 4.85 19.26
CA GLY A 71 -2.41 6.20 19.70
C GLY A 71 -1.23 7.18 19.71
N ILE A 72 -0.10 6.84 19.13
CA ILE A 72 1.05 7.73 18.99
C ILE A 72 0.76 8.73 17.86
N LEU A 73 0.98 10.03 18.12
CA LEU A 73 0.81 11.07 17.13
C LEU A 73 1.88 10.92 16.02
N VAL A 74 1.45 10.62 14.82
CA VAL A 74 2.29 10.39 13.64
C VAL A 74 2.65 11.70 12.95
N THR A 75 1.66 12.56 12.76
CA THR A 75 1.84 13.90 12.16
C THR A 75 0.59 14.75 12.35
N ILE A 76 0.77 16.07 12.15
CA ILE A 76 -0.32 17.05 12.06
C ILE A 76 -0.17 17.77 10.70
N MET A 77 -1.11 17.55 9.80
CA MET A 77 -1.05 18.18 8.48
C MET A 77 -1.43 19.64 8.54
N SER A 78 -0.62 20.52 7.94
CA SER A 78 -1.01 21.90 7.69
C SER A 78 -2.09 21.98 6.62
N LEU A 79 -2.90 23.03 6.69
CA LEU A 79 -3.83 23.42 5.63
C LEU A 79 -3.07 24.12 4.49
N GLU A 80 -3.82 24.53 3.45
CA GLU A 80 -3.26 25.36 2.37
C GLU A 80 -2.54 26.59 2.91
N GLU A 81 -1.54 27.08 2.20
CA GLU A 81 -0.67 28.19 2.59
C GLU A 81 0.11 27.99 3.90
N GLY A 82 0.16 26.74 4.43
CA GLY A 82 0.87 26.39 5.66
C GLY A 82 0.14 26.86 6.94
N ILE A 83 -1.16 27.16 6.85
CA ILE A 83 -1.98 27.48 8.02
C ILE A 83 -2.15 26.20 8.86
N ARG A 84 -2.03 26.36 10.18
CA ARG A 84 -2.33 25.31 11.15
C ARG A 84 -3.49 25.73 12.03
N ARG A 85 -4.50 24.86 12.12
CA ARG A 85 -5.71 25.05 12.90
C ARG A 85 -6.23 23.69 13.34
N GLU A 86 -5.99 23.33 14.58
CA GLU A 86 -6.45 22.11 15.17
C GLU A 86 -7.83 22.31 15.82
N TRP A 87 -8.72 21.29 15.74
CA TRP A 87 -10.00 21.31 16.43
C TRP A 87 -9.86 20.68 17.81
N THR A 88 -10.48 21.29 18.81
CA THR A 88 -10.63 20.74 20.17
C THR A 88 -12.06 21.03 20.66
N PRO A 89 -12.86 20.03 21.02
CA PRO A 89 -14.17 20.22 21.60
C PRO A 89 -14.10 21.11 22.84
N LEU A 90 -15.15 21.92 23.08
CA LEU A 90 -15.13 22.88 24.19
C LEU A 90 -14.94 22.20 25.54
N GLU A 91 -15.51 21.01 25.74
CA GLU A 91 -15.38 20.17 26.93
C GLU A 91 -13.96 19.73 27.24
N GLU A 92 -13.11 19.64 26.20
CA GLU A 92 -11.69 19.30 26.32
C GLU A 92 -10.81 20.54 26.52
N ILE A 93 -11.32 21.77 26.27
CA ILE A 93 -10.59 23.00 26.54
C ILE A 93 -10.68 23.32 28.03
N PRO A 94 -9.56 23.44 28.78
CA PRO A 94 -9.56 23.74 30.19
C PRO A 94 -10.41 24.97 30.53
N LEU A 95 -11.21 24.89 31.61
CA LEU A 95 -12.08 25.99 32.07
C LEU A 95 -11.30 27.27 32.35
N GLU A 96 -10.05 27.15 32.83
CA GLU A 96 -9.16 28.30 33.05
C GLU A 96 -8.92 29.10 31.76
N ILE A 97 -8.69 28.41 30.64
CA ILE A 97 -8.53 29.06 29.33
C ILE A 97 -9.82 29.76 28.92
N GLN A 98 -10.95 29.07 29.01
CA GLN A 98 -12.26 29.66 28.70
C GLN A 98 -12.53 30.92 29.51
N ASP A 99 -12.30 30.87 30.80
CA ASP A 99 -12.53 31.99 31.74
C ASP A 99 -11.60 33.18 31.46
N VAL A 100 -10.30 32.93 31.19
CA VAL A 100 -9.34 34.01 30.90
C VAL A 100 -9.70 34.70 29.60
N PHE A 101 -10.05 33.97 28.53
CA PHE A 101 -10.48 34.55 27.27
C PHE A 101 -11.80 35.34 27.42
N ILE A 102 -12.79 34.81 28.13
CA ILE A 102 -14.04 35.51 28.40
C ILE A 102 -13.79 36.79 29.22
N LYS A 103 -13.00 36.73 30.27
CA LYS A 103 -12.66 37.92 31.10
C LYS A 103 -11.87 38.95 30.30
N ALA A 104 -10.95 38.49 29.42
CA ALA A 104 -10.14 39.38 28.60
C ALA A 104 -10.97 40.04 27.50
N GLU A 105 -11.77 39.30 26.75
CA GLU A 105 -12.43 39.76 25.54
C GLU A 105 -13.86 40.23 25.73
N ASP A 106 -14.65 39.59 26.64
CA ASP A 106 -16.08 39.80 26.73
C ASP A 106 -16.64 39.36 28.09
N ARG A 107 -16.42 40.16 29.16
CA ARG A 107 -16.79 39.80 30.54
C ARG A 107 -18.27 39.44 30.74
N ASN A 108 -19.15 40.01 29.90
CA ASN A 108 -20.60 39.81 29.96
C ASN A 108 -21.07 38.78 28.91
N PHE A 109 -20.20 37.94 28.37
CA PHE A 109 -20.48 37.04 27.27
C PHE A 109 -21.78 36.26 27.39
N TYR A 110 -22.07 35.69 28.57
CA TYR A 110 -23.28 34.91 28.81
C TYR A 110 -24.55 35.72 29.03
N SER A 111 -24.45 37.07 29.20
CA SER A 111 -25.59 37.91 29.56
C SER A 111 -26.19 38.73 28.42
N HIS A 112 -25.47 38.86 27.28
CA HIS A 112 -25.98 39.64 26.14
C HIS A 112 -26.22 38.72 24.91
N HIS A 113 -26.90 39.24 23.88
CA HIS A 113 -27.24 38.56 22.63
C HIS A 113 -26.41 39.08 21.46
N GLY A 114 -25.09 38.86 21.48
CA GLY A 114 -24.15 39.17 20.40
C GLY A 114 -23.48 40.54 20.51
N VAL A 115 -24.14 41.54 21.14
CA VAL A 115 -23.61 42.87 21.36
C VAL A 115 -23.85 43.28 22.79
N ASP A 116 -22.80 43.69 23.51
CA ASP A 116 -22.90 44.30 24.84
C ASP A 116 -23.21 45.79 24.71
N SER A 117 -24.49 46.18 24.85
CA SER A 117 -24.93 47.59 24.78
C SER A 117 -24.27 48.48 25.84
N GLY A 118 -24.02 47.93 27.04
CA GLY A 118 -23.33 48.65 28.11
C GLY A 118 -21.85 48.91 27.76
N ALA A 119 -21.18 47.95 27.18
CA ALA A 119 -19.80 48.13 26.70
C ALA A 119 -19.71 49.13 25.53
N VAL A 120 -20.68 49.11 24.60
CA VAL A 120 -20.77 50.08 23.52
C VAL A 120 -20.93 51.49 24.05
N PHE A 121 -21.85 51.70 25.02
CA PHE A 121 -22.05 53.00 25.62
C PHE A 121 -20.78 53.49 26.35
N ARG A 122 -20.15 52.66 27.16
CA ARG A 122 -18.88 52.98 27.84
C ARG A 122 -17.79 53.31 26.87
N ALA A 123 -17.61 52.56 25.78
CA ALA A 123 -16.59 52.81 24.77
C ALA A 123 -16.82 54.13 24.03
N LEU A 124 -18.09 54.46 23.72
CA LEU A 124 -18.45 55.70 23.08
C LEU A 124 -18.08 56.89 23.98
N THR A 125 -18.47 56.87 25.26
CA THR A 125 -18.19 57.99 26.23
C THR A 125 -16.68 58.14 26.46
N GLN A 126 -15.92 57.05 26.58
CA GLN A 126 -14.47 57.06 26.77
C GLN A 126 -13.73 57.59 25.52
N ASN A 127 -14.13 57.16 24.33
CA ASN A 127 -13.50 57.57 23.08
C ASN A 127 -13.78 59.03 22.76
N VAL A 128 -14.97 59.53 23.04
CA VAL A 128 -15.32 60.97 22.92
C VAL A 128 -14.53 61.81 23.91
N ALA A 129 -14.50 61.42 25.19
CA ALA A 129 -13.77 62.11 26.23
C ALA A 129 -12.24 62.19 25.92
N ASN A 130 -11.67 61.14 25.41
CA ASN A 130 -10.21 61.08 25.11
C ASN A 130 -9.84 61.49 23.69
N LYS A 131 -10.81 61.89 22.84
CA LYS A 131 -10.60 62.26 21.41
C LYS A 131 -9.74 61.25 20.59
N ARG A 132 -9.70 60.00 21.05
CA ARG A 132 -9.00 58.86 20.39
C ARG A 132 -9.68 57.56 20.79
N THR A 133 -9.46 56.51 19.99
CA THR A 133 -9.98 55.18 20.30
C THR A 133 -9.18 54.58 21.46
N VAL A 134 -9.74 54.64 22.69
CA VAL A 134 -9.10 54.12 23.90
C VAL A 134 -9.71 52.77 24.32
N SER A 135 -10.98 52.53 23.98
CA SER A 135 -11.71 51.31 24.36
C SER A 135 -12.46 50.75 23.17
N GLY A 136 -12.38 49.42 23.02
CA GLY A 136 -13.16 48.64 22.07
C GLY A 136 -14.39 48.02 22.74
N ALA A 137 -15.52 47.94 22.05
CA ALA A 137 -16.76 47.30 22.51
C ALA A 137 -17.10 46.05 21.69
N SER A 138 -16.10 45.37 21.11
CA SER A 138 -16.35 44.15 20.33
C SER A 138 -16.45 42.94 21.24
N THR A 139 -17.56 42.23 21.16
CA THR A 139 -17.81 40.98 21.88
C THR A 139 -17.12 39.78 21.19
N ILE A 140 -17.04 38.64 21.90
CA ILE A 140 -16.57 37.34 21.30
C ILE A 140 -17.43 37.00 20.09
N THR A 141 -18.76 37.16 20.16
CA THR A 141 -19.66 36.88 19.02
C THR A 141 -19.41 37.83 17.84
N MET A 142 -19.08 39.11 18.06
CA MET A 142 -18.71 40.04 16.99
C MET A 142 -17.36 39.67 16.34
N GLN A 143 -16.41 39.16 17.13
CA GLN A 143 -15.15 38.66 16.61
C GLN A 143 -15.36 37.39 15.77
N LEU A 144 -16.18 36.45 16.24
CA LEU A 144 -16.59 35.29 15.45
C LEU A 144 -17.31 35.70 14.15
N ALA A 145 -18.23 36.70 14.23
CA ALA A 145 -18.91 37.22 13.05
C ALA A 145 -17.95 37.77 11.99
N ARG A 146 -16.85 38.37 12.42
CA ARG A 146 -15.76 38.84 11.52
C ARG A 146 -15.00 37.68 10.90
N LEU A 147 -14.80 36.56 11.59
CA LEU A 147 -14.19 35.35 11.04
C LEU A 147 -15.11 34.67 10.01
N VAL A 148 -16.42 34.64 10.29
CA VAL A 148 -17.45 34.08 9.38
C VAL A 148 -17.65 34.95 8.13
N VAL A 149 -17.58 36.28 8.30
CA VAL A 149 -17.75 37.25 7.21
C VAL A 149 -16.57 38.26 7.26
N PRO A 150 -15.43 37.92 6.64
CA PRO A 150 -14.24 38.79 6.68
C PRO A 150 -14.49 40.17 6.07
N ARG A 151 -13.81 41.18 6.60
CA ARG A 151 -13.80 42.54 6.06
C ARG A 151 -13.07 42.58 4.72
N LYS A 152 -13.50 43.50 3.85
CA LYS A 152 -12.80 43.72 2.57
C LYS A 152 -11.47 44.49 2.73
N LYS A 153 -11.33 45.26 3.81
CA LYS A 153 -10.12 46.05 4.12
C LYS A 153 -9.70 45.82 5.58
N PRO A 154 -8.40 45.89 5.90
CA PRO A 154 -7.91 45.67 7.28
C PRO A 154 -8.46 46.71 8.27
N GLN A 155 -8.59 47.99 7.83
CA GLN A 155 -9.11 49.08 8.66
C GLN A 155 -10.64 48.98 8.73
N ALA A 156 -11.18 48.94 9.95
CA ALA A 156 -12.62 48.90 10.19
C ALA A 156 -13.31 50.24 9.88
N THR A 157 -14.34 50.19 9.06
CA THR A 157 -15.28 51.31 8.89
C THR A 157 -16.44 51.17 9.86
N ILE A 158 -17.23 52.25 10.06
CA ILE A 158 -18.49 52.17 10.85
C ILE A 158 -19.44 51.14 10.23
N LYS A 159 -19.52 51.09 8.90
CA LYS A 159 -20.34 50.11 8.18
C LYS A 159 -19.91 48.65 8.50
N ASP A 160 -18.63 48.41 8.58
CA ASP A 160 -18.13 47.06 8.95
C ASP A 160 -18.54 46.69 10.37
N LYS A 161 -18.48 47.62 11.32
CA LYS A 161 -18.90 47.42 12.72
C LYS A 161 -20.39 47.15 12.83
N ILE A 162 -21.22 47.86 12.08
CA ILE A 162 -22.69 47.56 12.01
C ILE A 162 -22.92 46.19 11.42
N THR A 163 -22.22 45.82 10.36
CA THR A 163 -22.32 44.49 9.74
C THR A 163 -21.90 43.37 10.69
N GLU A 164 -20.80 43.56 11.45
CA GLU A 164 -20.36 42.61 12.49
C GLU A 164 -21.45 42.45 13.57
N ALA A 165 -22.04 43.55 14.05
CA ALA A 165 -23.11 43.51 15.07
C ALA A 165 -24.37 42.77 14.59
N ILE A 166 -24.80 43.03 13.35
CA ILE A 166 -25.97 42.32 12.76
C ILE A 166 -25.65 40.84 12.60
N ASN A 167 -24.46 40.48 12.11
CA ASN A 167 -24.06 39.08 11.97
C ASN A 167 -23.86 38.40 13.32
N ALA A 168 -23.35 39.10 14.34
CA ALA A 168 -23.25 38.58 15.69
C ALA A 168 -24.64 38.23 16.26
N PHE A 169 -25.60 39.12 16.09
CA PHE A 169 -26.99 38.83 16.46
C PHE A 169 -27.59 37.63 15.71
N ARG A 170 -27.31 37.54 14.38
CA ARG A 170 -27.74 36.36 13.60
C ARG A 170 -27.09 35.06 14.08
N ILE A 171 -25.82 35.06 14.49
CA ILE A 171 -25.12 33.90 15.05
C ILE A 171 -25.82 33.46 16.34
N GLU A 172 -26.10 34.38 17.26
CA GLU A 172 -26.79 34.11 18.54
C GLU A 172 -28.23 33.58 18.37
N LEU A 173 -28.90 33.91 17.26
CA LEU A 173 -30.23 33.32 16.96
C LEU A 173 -30.12 31.85 16.49
N LYS A 174 -28.94 31.38 16.12
CA LYS A 174 -28.70 30.06 15.51
C LYS A 174 -27.88 29.11 16.39
N LEU A 175 -26.96 29.63 17.17
CA LEU A 175 -26.04 28.89 18.02
C LEU A 175 -26.20 29.30 19.50
N ASN A 176 -25.97 28.36 20.39
CA ASN A 176 -25.85 28.63 21.83
C ASN A 176 -24.46 29.22 22.18
N LYS A 177 -24.31 29.72 23.38
CA LYS A 177 -23.09 30.36 23.88
C LYS A 177 -21.87 29.42 23.86
N GLU A 178 -22.08 28.18 24.23
CA GLU A 178 -21.07 27.14 24.30
C GLU A 178 -20.50 26.92 22.87
N ARG A 179 -21.37 26.77 21.87
CA ARG A 179 -20.95 26.56 20.48
C ARG A 179 -20.25 27.78 19.89
N ILE A 180 -20.71 28.99 20.27
CA ILE A 180 -20.04 30.24 19.84
C ILE A 180 -18.63 30.34 20.42
N LEU A 181 -18.46 30.02 21.73
CA LEU A 181 -17.15 30.02 22.37
C LEU A 181 -16.24 28.96 21.78
N GLU A 182 -16.74 27.76 21.52
CA GLU A 182 -16.02 26.67 20.88
C GLU A 182 -15.50 27.07 19.50
N LEU A 183 -16.37 27.59 18.64
CA LEU A 183 -15.98 28.08 17.31
C LEU A 183 -14.96 29.24 17.41
N TYR A 184 -15.12 30.12 18.39
CA TYR A 184 -14.21 31.23 18.60
C TYR A 184 -12.80 30.73 18.97
N LEU A 185 -12.68 29.93 20.04
CA LEU A 185 -11.40 29.45 20.55
C LEU A 185 -10.64 28.59 19.54
N ASN A 186 -11.36 27.84 18.70
CA ASN A 186 -10.74 27.00 17.66
C ASN A 186 -10.33 27.74 16.38
N ASN A 187 -10.74 29.03 16.22
CA ASN A 187 -10.57 29.73 14.96
C ASN A 187 -9.92 31.12 15.07
N ILE A 188 -9.66 31.61 16.30
CA ILE A 188 -9.05 32.93 16.45
C ILE A 188 -7.61 32.92 15.92
N PRO A 189 -7.17 33.97 15.16
CA PRO A 189 -5.82 34.05 14.66
C PRO A 189 -4.84 34.55 15.72
N PHE A 190 -3.70 33.87 15.85
CA PHE A 190 -2.61 34.26 16.76
C PHE A 190 -1.36 34.80 16.03
N GLY A 191 -1.38 34.90 14.71
CA GLY A 191 -0.20 35.24 13.90
C GLY A 191 0.61 34.00 13.49
N TYR A 192 1.68 34.19 12.74
CA TYR A 192 2.55 33.10 12.24
C TYR A 192 1.80 31.91 11.61
N ARG A 193 0.70 32.17 10.88
CA ARG A 193 -0.19 31.14 10.29
C ARG A 193 -0.80 30.18 11.33
N THR A 194 -0.94 30.64 12.57
CA THR A 194 -1.48 29.90 13.71
C THR A 194 -2.90 30.36 13.97
N GLU A 195 -3.86 29.45 13.93
CA GLU A 195 -5.27 29.67 14.29
C GLU A 195 -5.74 28.65 15.32
N GLY A 196 -6.52 29.12 16.30
CA GLY A 196 -7.03 28.31 17.40
C GLY A 196 -6.04 28.14 18.56
N ILE A 197 -6.63 27.98 19.78
CA ILE A 197 -5.87 27.96 21.04
C ILE A 197 -4.95 26.73 21.14
N THR A 198 -5.41 25.57 20.67
CA THR A 198 -4.63 24.32 20.69
C THR A 198 -3.38 24.43 19.84
N THR A 199 -3.55 24.96 18.64
CA THR A 199 -2.40 25.21 17.73
C THR A 199 -1.46 26.28 18.32
N ALA A 200 -1.99 27.31 18.97
CA ALA A 200 -1.18 28.36 19.59
C ALA A 200 -0.35 27.82 20.77
N ALA A 201 -0.93 26.99 21.63
CA ALA A 201 -0.21 26.33 22.71
C ALA A 201 0.97 25.50 22.17
N ARG A 202 0.72 24.76 21.11
CA ARG A 202 1.72 23.93 20.46
C ARG A 202 2.81 24.75 19.79
N ASN A 203 2.44 25.69 18.94
CA ASN A 203 3.40 26.46 18.16
C ASN A 203 4.28 27.40 19.00
N PHE A 204 3.70 28.02 20.06
CA PHE A 204 4.41 29.03 20.81
C PHE A 204 5.08 28.51 22.07
N TYR A 205 4.55 27.43 22.64
CA TYR A 205 5.04 26.89 23.90
C TYR A 205 5.43 25.41 23.83
N ALA A 206 5.31 24.76 22.66
CA ALA A 206 5.62 23.36 22.42
C ALA A 206 4.91 22.40 23.39
N CYS A 207 3.71 22.76 23.85
CA CYS A 207 2.98 21.99 24.85
C CYS A 207 1.49 21.78 24.48
N SER A 208 0.83 20.89 25.21
CA SER A 208 -0.63 20.73 25.17
C SER A 208 -1.33 21.92 25.83
N ILE A 209 -2.59 22.21 25.43
CA ILE A 209 -3.44 23.19 26.11
C ILE A 209 -3.63 22.90 27.61
N HIS A 210 -3.52 21.63 28.03
CA HIS A 210 -3.61 21.22 29.43
C HIS A 210 -2.34 21.52 30.25
N SER A 211 -1.26 21.90 29.58
CA SER A 211 0.06 22.16 30.20
C SER A 211 0.45 23.64 30.16
N LEU A 212 -0.43 24.50 29.63
CA LEU A 212 -0.22 25.95 29.64
C LEU A 212 -0.23 26.50 31.07
N THR A 213 0.71 27.39 31.39
CA THR A 213 0.68 28.15 32.63
C THR A 213 -0.32 29.30 32.54
N THR A 214 -0.83 29.79 33.69
CA THR A 214 -1.73 30.94 33.73
C THR A 214 -1.15 32.16 32.99
N GLU A 215 0.14 32.46 33.16
CA GLU A 215 0.85 33.55 32.45
C GLU A 215 0.83 33.36 30.93
N GLN A 216 1.05 32.14 30.45
CA GLN A 216 0.98 31.81 29.02
C GLN A 216 -0.45 31.98 28.46
N ILE A 217 -1.46 31.56 29.22
CA ILE A 217 -2.87 31.73 28.83
C ILE A 217 -3.23 33.23 28.76
N GLU A 218 -2.83 34.03 29.75
CA GLU A 218 -3.04 35.47 29.75
C GLU A 218 -2.35 36.14 28.56
N THR A 219 -1.11 35.74 28.26
CA THR A 219 -0.37 36.23 27.09
C THR A 219 -1.09 35.94 25.79
N LEU A 220 -1.58 34.69 25.60
CA LEU A 220 -2.35 34.31 24.42
C LEU A 220 -3.65 35.10 24.32
N ALA A 221 -4.35 35.38 25.43
CA ALA A 221 -5.58 36.16 25.45
C ALA A 221 -5.39 37.63 25.10
N LEU A 222 -4.19 38.17 25.17
CA LEU A 222 -3.87 39.56 24.75
C LEU A 222 -3.72 39.69 23.21
N ILE A 223 -3.32 38.65 22.50
CA ILE A 223 -3.02 38.69 21.07
C ILE A 223 -4.25 39.07 20.23
N PRO A 224 -5.45 38.50 20.40
CA PRO A 224 -6.65 38.88 19.64
C PRO A 224 -7.04 40.35 19.80
N ARG A 225 -6.74 40.94 20.96
CA ARG A 225 -6.99 42.38 21.25
C ARG A 225 -6.06 43.29 20.49
N ARG A 226 -4.80 42.88 20.32
CA ARG A 226 -3.73 43.66 19.68
C ARG A 226 -3.00 42.79 18.67
N PRO A 227 -3.63 42.45 17.53
CA PRO A 227 -3.06 41.49 16.58
C PRO A 227 -1.66 41.88 16.07
N ALA A 228 -1.32 43.18 16.05
CA ALA A 228 0.01 43.66 15.67
C ALA A 228 1.10 43.41 16.74
N SER A 229 0.70 43.15 18.01
CA SER A 229 1.64 43.00 19.13
C SER A 229 2.05 41.54 19.37
N TYR A 230 1.57 40.60 18.57
CA TYR A 230 1.95 39.19 18.76
C TYR A 230 3.46 38.95 18.64
N ILE A 231 4.16 39.75 17.80
CA ILE A 231 5.61 39.67 17.64
C ILE A 231 6.34 40.12 18.92
N GLU A 232 5.78 41.06 19.67
CA GLU A 232 6.35 41.53 20.95
C GLU A 232 6.03 40.54 22.08
N LEU A 233 4.81 39.97 22.08
CA LEU A 233 4.33 39.03 23.11
C LEU A 233 4.91 37.63 22.95
N VAL A 234 5.12 37.19 21.71
CA VAL A 234 5.70 35.91 21.34
C VAL A 234 6.75 36.14 20.27
N PRO A 235 7.98 36.56 20.65
CA PRO A 235 9.02 37.04 19.71
C PRO A 235 9.50 35.99 18.71
N SER A 236 9.36 34.70 19.03
CA SER A 236 9.61 33.60 18.11
C SER A 236 8.49 32.58 18.27
N ALA A 237 7.87 32.18 17.15
CA ALA A 237 7.23 30.89 17.13
C ALA A 237 8.36 29.88 17.39
N GLN A 238 8.46 29.34 18.58
CA GLN A 238 9.29 28.16 18.78
C GLN A 238 8.79 27.15 17.77
N ALA A 239 9.66 26.73 16.87
CA ALA A 239 9.30 25.68 15.93
C ALA A 239 9.00 24.43 16.76
N TYR A 240 7.71 24.19 17.02
CA TYR A 240 7.30 22.88 17.50
C TYR A 240 7.77 21.89 16.45
N ASP A 241 8.57 20.93 16.88
CA ASP A 241 9.01 19.87 16.01
C ASP A 241 7.83 18.92 15.76
N TYR A 242 7.12 19.21 14.68
CA TYR A 242 5.95 18.43 14.28
C TYR A 242 6.42 17.03 13.87
N PRO A 243 5.89 15.98 14.51
CA PRO A 243 6.27 14.63 14.14
C PRO A 243 5.99 14.40 12.65
N SER A 244 6.90 13.72 11.98
CA SER A 244 6.82 13.35 10.57
C SER A 244 7.11 11.87 10.42
N GLU A 245 6.33 11.07 11.16
CA GLU A 245 6.44 9.63 11.11
C GLU A 245 5.62 9.08 9.93
N THR A 246 6.13 8.06 9.27
CA THR A 246 5.45 7.35 8.16
C THR A 246 4.83 8.27 7.08
N PRO A 247 5.57 9.27 6.55
CA PRO A 247 5.00 10.31 5.69
C PRO A 247 4.41 9.77 4.39
N HIS A 248 5.00 8.75 3.77
CA HIS A 248 4.46 8.09 2.58
C HIS A 248 3.05 7.56 2.82
N PHE A 249 2.84 6.88 3.95
CA PHE A 249 1.53 6.33 4.27
C PHE A 249 0.48 7.41 4.51
N VAL A 250 0.82 8.46 5.25
CA VAL A 250 -0.08 9.59 5.49
C VAL A 250 -0.48 10.27 4.17
N LEU A 251 0.47 10.51 3.28
CA LEU A 251 0.20 11.07 1.95
C LEU A 251 -0.72 10.16 1.12
N TRP A 252 -0.49 8.86 1.17
CA TRP A 252 -1.34 7.88 0.50
C TRP A 252 -2.77 7.90 1.08
N VAL A 253 -2.92 7.93 2.41
CA VAL A 253 -4.24 8.01 3.09
C VAL A 253 -4.98 9.30 2.69
N CYS A 254 -4.31 10.45 2.71
CA CYS A 254 -4.90 11.70 2.24
C CYS A 254 -5.41 11.60 0.80
N ASN A 255 -4.65 10.92 -0.06
CA ASN A 255 -5.07 10.68 -1.43
C ASN A 255 -6.30 9.76 -1.52
N GLN A 256 -6.44 8.76 -0.62
CA GLN A 256 -7.65 7.92 -0.56
C GLN A 256 -8.90 8.74 -0.24
N TYR A 257 -8.83 9.63 0.77
CA TYR A 257 -9.93 10.56 1.09
C TYR A 257 -10.28 11.47 -0.09
N LYS A 258 -9.25 12.02 -0.76
CA LYS A 258 -9.42 12.88 -1.94
C LYS A 258 -10.13 12.14 -3.10
N GLN A 259 -9.71 10.91 -3.40
CA GLN A 259 -10.32 10.09 -4.45
C GLN A 259 -11.80 9.77 -4.15
N LYS A 260 -12.12 9.51 -2.88
CA LYS A 260 -13.50 9.29 -2.41
C LYS A 260 -14.30 10.58 -2.27
N LYS A 261 -13.72 11.75 -2.52
CA LYS A 261 -14.32 13.07 -2.31
C LYS A 261 -14.84 13.27 -0.88
N GLN A 262 -14.14 12.71 0.10
CA GLN A 262 -14.46 12.80 1.52
C GLN A 262 -13.60 13.86 2.19
N ILE A 263 -14.17 14.56 3.17
CA ILE A 263 -13.42 15.48 4.04
C ILE A 263 -12.66 14.62 5.05
N ILE A 264 -11.36 14.91 5.21
CA ILE A 264 -10.54 14.22 6.21
C ILE A 264 -10.99 14.70 7.60
N PRO A 265 -11.31 13.81 8.55
CA PRO A 265 -11.66 14.18 9.92
C PRO A 265 -10.52 14.93 10.63
N PRO A 266 -10.79 15.69 11.69
CA PRO A 266 -9.75 16.33 12.49
C PRO A 266 -8.78 15.32 13.13
N ASP A 267 -9.28 14.14 13.49
CA ASP A 267 -8.50 13.02 14.04
C ASP A 267 -8.72 11.77 13.21
N VAL A 268 -7.60 11.14 12.82
CA VAL A 268 -7.60 9.89 12.07
C VAL A 268 -6.71 8.87 12.79
N TYR A 269 -7.30 7.75 13.19
CA TYR A 269 -6.59 6.64 13.82
C TYR A 269 -6.24 5.60 12.76
N LEU A 270 -4.96 5.53 12.42
CA LEU A 270 -4.40 4.68 11.40
C LEU A 270 -4.20 3.25 11.92
N SER A 271 -4.26 2.28 11.00
CA SER A 271 -3.94 0.87 11.29
C SER A 271 -2.44 0.59 11.40
N ILE A 272 -1.59 1.52 10.96
CA ILE A 272 -0.14 1.37 10.88
C ILE A 272 0.50 1.37 12.28
N ASP A 273 1.59 0.60 12.41
CA ASP A 273 2.52 0.71 13.53
C ASP A 273 3.72 1.56 13.10
N SER A 274 3.83 2.75 13.68
CA SER A 274 4.89 3.71 13.32
C SER A 274 6.27 3.22 13.73
N LYS A 275 6.39 2.58 14.89
CA LYS A 275 7.65 2.01 15.37
C LYS A 275 8.13 0.88 14.46
N LEU A 276 7.25 -0.07 14.13
CA LEU A 276 7.58 -1.17 13.22
C LEU A 276 8.00 -0.64 11.84
N THR A 277 7.33 0.41 11.35
CA THR A 277 7.66 1.05 10.07
C THR A 277 9.05 1.68 10.10
N ASN A 278 9.40 2.38 11.18
CA ASN A 278 10.73 2.95 11.38
C ASN A 278 11.81 1.88 11.53
N ASP A 279 11.51 0.79 12.24
CA ASP A 279 12.41 -0.35 12.38
C ASP A 279 12.67 -1.05 11.04
N ALA A 280 11.66 -1.10 10.16
CA ALA A 280 11.82 -1.59 8.80
C ALA A 280 12.72 -0.66 7.96
N ALA A 281 12.48 0.65 7.98
CA ALA A 281 13.31 1.65 7.30
C ALA A 281 14.77 1.58 7.75
N ASN A 282 15.01 1.53 9.07
CA ASN A 282 16.33 1.37 9.65
C ASN A 282 17.01 0.04 9.28
N SER A 283 16.23 -1.02 9.12
CA SER A 283 16.76 -2.32 8.70
C SER A 283 17.17 -2.28 7.23
N ILE A 284 16.33 -1.70 6.36
CA ILE A 284 16.65 -1.50 4.95
C ILE A 284 17.88 -0.60 4.80
N ALA A 285 17.94 0.53 5.50
CA ALA A 285 19.07 1.47 5.44
C ALA A 285 20.39 0.82 5.84
N ARG A 286 20.38 -0.04 6.86
CA ARG A 286 21.57 -0.82 7.29
C ARG A 286 22.03 -1.79 6.19
N GLU A 287 21.11 -2.50 5.56
CA GLU A 287 21.47 -3.43 4.50
C GLU A 287 21.92 -2.67 3.22
N VAL A 288 21.30 -1.54 2.87
CA VAL A 288 21.78 -0.66 1.79
C VAL A 288 23.22 -0.22 2.04
N SER A 289 23.54 0.20 3.27
CA SER A 289 24.89 0.61 3.65
C SER A 289 25.87 -0.56 3.61
N ARG A 290 25.48 -1.73 4.13
CA ARG A 290 26.28 -2.95 4.17
C ARG A 290 26.62 -3.46 2.78
N TYR A 291 25.66 -3.42 1.85
CA TYR A 291 25.78 -3.91 0.48
C TYR A 291 26.00 -2.79 -0.54
N SER A 292 26.63 -1.70 -0.15
CA SER A 292 26.92 -0.55 -1.03
C SER A 292 27.63 -0.95 -2.34
N ARG A 293 28.50 -1.98 -2.31
CA ARG A 293 29.17 -2.52 -3.50
C ARG A 293 28.23 -3.29 -4.45
N ALA A 294 27.11 -3.76 -3.94
CA ALA A 294 26.08 -4.43 -4.75
C ALA A 294 25.18 -3.46 -5.52
N ARG A 295 25.42 -2.15 -5.41
CA ARG A 295 24.60 -1.10 -6.04
C ARG A 295 23.12 -1.21 -5.68
N VAL A 296 22.81 -1.42 -4.42
CA VAL A 296 21.46 -1.28 -3.86
C VAL A 296 21.37 0.08 -3.21
N SER A 297 20.53 0.95 -3.71
CA SER A 297 20.43 2.33 -3.20
C SER A 297 19.22 2.56 -2.30
N ASP A 298 18.14 1.78 -2.44
CA ASP A 298 16.92 1.98 -1.68
C ASP A 298 16.13 0.68 -1.50
N GLY A 299 15.04 0.76 -0.73
CA GLY A 299 14.11 -0.33 -0.56
C GLY A 299 12.80 0.12 0.09
N ALA A 300 11.81 -0.74 -0.02
CA ALA A 300 10.49 -0.54 0.56
C ALA A 300 10.01 -1.80 1.26
N ALA A 301 9.17 -1.63 2.27
CA ALA A 301 8.52 -2.73 2.97
C ALA A 301 7.03 -2.45 3.18
N PHE A 302 6.24 -3.50 3.10
CA PHE A 302 4.80 -3.44 3.29
C PHE A 302 4.32 -4.69 4.02
N ALA A 303 3.42 -4.52 4.99
CA ALA A 303 2.83 -5.65 5.72
C ALA A 303 1.34 -5.45 6.02
N ILE A 304 0.62 -6.55 6.03
CA ILE A 304 -0.80 -6.59 6.38
C ILE A 304 -1.09 -7.64 7.45
N ASN A 305 -2.15 -7.40 8.21
CA ASN A 305 -2.78 -8.44 9.02
C ASN A 305 -3.75 -9.24 8.13
N ASN A 306 -3.52 -10.53 8.01
CA ASN A 306 -4.29 -11.42 7.13
C ASN A 306 -5.78 -11.51 7.54
N LYS A 307 -6.10 -11.42 8.84
CA LYS A 307 -7.47 -11.53 9.34
C LYS A 307 -8.25 -10.23 9.12
N THR A 308 -7.67 -9.09 9.50
CA THR A 308 -8.39 -7.81 9.52
C THR A 308 -8.23 -6.99 8.24
N GLY A 309 -7.27 -7.34 7.36
CA GLY A 309 -6.93 -6.54 6.19
C GLY A 309 -6.25 -5.20 6.53
N GLU A 310 -5.91 -4.97 7.80
CA GLU A 310 -5.21 -3.76 8.23
C GLU A 310 -3.81 -3.69 7.64
N ILE A 311 -3.46 -2.51 7.14
CA ILE A 311 -2.10 -2.18 6.75
C ILE A 311 -1.31 -1.89 8.03
N ILE A 312 -0.37 -2.78 8.38
CA ILE A 312 0.40 -2.69 9.63
C ILE A 312 1.71 -1.93 9.43
N LEU A 313 2.31 -2.04 8.25
CA LEU A 313 3.60 -1.46 7.92
C LEU A 313 3.57 -0.88 6.51
N TRP A 314 4.10 0.35 6.37
CA TRP A 314 4.30 1.03 5.08
C TRP A 314 5.60 1.83 5.14
N CYS A 315 6.66 1.25 4.64
CA CYS A 315 7.96 1.91 4.48
C CYS A 315 8.22 2.14 3.00
N GLY A 316 8.11 3.40 2.54
CA GLY A 316 8.25 3.74 1.12
C GLY A 316 9.70 3.92 0.65
N SER A 317 10.62 4.27 1.57
CA SER A 317 12.05 4.46 1.30
C SER A 317 12.87 4.29 2.58
N THR A 318 14.19 4.31 2.46
CA THR A 318 15.10 4.28 3.62
C THR A 318 14.99 5.52 4.51
N SER A 319 14.66 6.67 3.93
CA SER A 319 14.38 7.93 4.62
C SER A 319 13.62 8.85 3.68
N PHE A 320 12.53 9.46 4.16
CA PHE A 320 11.76 10.44 3.40
C PHE A 320 12.57 11.67 3.02
N GLU A 321 13.49 12.07 3.90
CA GLU A 321 14.36 13.24 3.73
C GLU A 321 15.58 12.98 2.83
N LYS A 322 15.75 11.75 2.34
CA LYS A 322 16.86 11.39 1.45
C LYS A 322 16.77 12.20 0.15
N GLU A 323 17.84 12.93 -0.15
CA GLU A 323 17.91 13.77 -1.34
C GLU A 323 17.70 12.95 -2.64
N GLY A 324 16.88 13.48 -3.53
CA GLY A 324 16.59 12.92 -4.86
C GLY A 324 15.59 11.75 -4.88
N THR A 325 15.64 10.81 -3.94
CA THR A 325 14.81 9.59 -3.99
C THR A 325 13.89 9.36 -2.79
N GLY A 326 14.14 10.03 -1.67
CA GLY A 326 13.44 9.76 -0.41
C GLY A 326 11.92 9.91 -0.46
N GLN A 327 11.41 10.85 -1.26
CA GLN A 327 9.98 11.08 -1.43
C GLN A 327 9.31 10.13 -2.43
N ILE A 328 10.08 9.29 -3.12
CA ILE A 328 9.54 8.26 -4.01
C ILE A 328 9.07 7.10 -3.14
N ASP A 329 7.78 6.80 -3.23
CA ASP A 329 7.17 5.72 -2.45
C ASP A 329 7.38 4.36 -3.16
N GLY A 330 8.36 3.60 -2.73
CA GLY A 330 8.71 2.28 -3.28
C GLY A 330 7.60 1.22 -3.09
N VAL A 331 6.62 1.46 -2.21
CA VAL A 331 5.43 0.59 -2.10
C VAL A 331 4.50 0.79 -3.30
N LEU A 332 4.52 1.99 -3.90
CA LEU A 332 3.68 2.38 -5.04
C LEU A 332 4.41 2.36 -6.38
N VAL A 333 5.74 2.33 -6.39
CA VAL A 333 6.52 2.20 -7.63
C VAL A 333 6.24 0.85 -8.27
N ARG A 334 6.05 0.86 -9.59
CA ARG A 334 5.89 -0.37 -10.38
C ARG A 334 7.26 -0.99 -10.63
N ASN A 335 7.42 -2.23 -10.21
CA ASN A 335 8.65 -2.99 -10.34
C ASN A 335 8.37 -4.40 -10.86
N GLN A 336 9.30 -4.97 -11.61
CA GLN A 336 9.22 -6.36 -12.02
C GLN A 336 9.36 -7.27 -10.78
N ALA A 337 8.32 -8.04 -10.51
CA ALA A 337 8.24 -8.90 -9.34
C ALA A 337 9.10 -10.17 -9.47
N GLY A 338 9.51 -10.54 -10.69
CA GLY A 338 10.28 -11.75 -10.93
C GLY A 338 9.56 -13.00 -10.43
N SER A 339 10.32 -13.95 -9.97
CA SER A 339 9.81 -15.27 -9.52
C SER A 339 8.84 -15.21 -8.33
N SER A 340 8.59 -14.05 -7.71
CA SER A 340 7.58 -13.93 -6.66
C SER A 340 6.15 -14.12 -7.18
N MET A 341 5.94 -14.04 -8.50
CA MET A 341 4.66 -14.29 -9.17
C MET A 341 4.34 -15.78 -9.37
N LYS A 342 5.32 -16.67 -9.30
CA LYS A 342 5.13 -18.11 -9.59
C LYS A 342 4.07 -18.80 -8.73
N PRO A 343 3.90 -18.52 -7.43
CA PRO A 343 2.86 -19.17 -6.62
C PRO A 343 1.46 -19.05 -7.22
N PHE A 344 1.11 -17.92 -7.81
CA PHE A 344 -0.21 -17.70 -8.44
C PHE A 344 -0.39 -18.57 -9.68
N LEU A 345 0.65 -18.69 -10.50
CA LEU A 345 0.64 -19.55 -11.69
C LEU A 345 0.49 -21.03 -11.30
N TYR A 346 1.23 -21.49 -10.30
CA TYR A 346 1.17 -22.88 -9.85
C TYR A 346 -0.16 -23.21 -9.18
N ALA A 347 -0.73 -22.27 -8.40
CA ALA A 347 -2.07 -22.44 -7.84
C ALA A 347 -3.11 -22.56 -8.96
N TYR A 348 -3.04 -21.70 -9.95
CA TYR A 348 -3.92 -21.76 -11.11
C TYR A 348 -3.75 -23.06 -11.91
N ALA A 349 -2.52 -23.53 -12.08
CA ALA A 349 -2.23 -24.81 -12.72
C ALA A 349 -2.88 -26.00 -12.00
N ILE A 350 -2.82 -26.03 -10.66
CA ILE A 350 -3.45 -27.09 -9.87
C ILE A 350 -4.96 -27.17 -10.14
N GLU A 351 -5.62 -26.03 -10.33
CA GLU A 351 -7.06 -25.99 -10.63
C GLU A 351 -7.40 -26.24 -12.09
N ASN A 352 -6.41 -26.17 -12.98
CA ASN A 352 -6.57 -26.30 -14.43
C ASN A 352 -5.81 -27.51 -15.03
N GLY A 353 -5.88 -28.65 -14.39
CA GLY A 353 -5.46 -29.93 -14.96
C GLY A 353 -4.05 -30.40 -14.60
N PHE A 354 -3.32 -29.68 -13.75
CA PHE A 354 -2.00 -30.06 -13.26
C PHE A 354 -2.04 -30.39 -11.76
N PRO A 355 -2.43 -31.62 -11.35
CA PRO A 355 -2.52 -31.98 -9.94
C PRO A 355 -1.15 -31.86 -9.23
N PRO A 356 -1.11 -31.80 -7.88
CA PRO A 356 0.13 -31.56 -7.13
C PRO A 356 1.27 -32.53 -7.40
N ASN A 357 0.94 -33.79 -7.76
CA ASN A 357 1.91 -34.82 -8.10
C ASN A 357 2.42 -34.76 -9.57
N THR A 358 2.04 -33.71 -10.32
CA THR A 358 2.52 -33.53 -11.70
C THR A 358 4.04 -33.42 -11.74
N VAL A 359 4.65 -34.11 -12.67
CA VAL A 359 6.05 -33.96 -13.04
C VAL A 359 6.15 -32.97 -14.20
N LEU A 360 6.96 -31.95 -14.03
CA LEU A 360 7.18 -30.90 -15.02
C LEU A 360 8.58 -31.02 -15.62
N PRO A 361 8.74 -30.78 -16.94
CA PRO A 361 10.03 -30.84 -17.60
C PRO A 361 10.89 -29.62 -17.27
N ASP A 362 12.02 -29.86 -16.63
CA ASP A 362 13.09 -28.89 -16.47
C ASP A 362 14.24 -29.23 -17.41
N ILE A 363 13.97 -29.10 -18.70
CA ILE A 363 14.87 -29.46 -19.80
C ILE A 363 14.99 -28.29 -20.78
N PRO A 364 16.03 -28.21 -21.62
CA PRO A 364 16.10 -27.24 -22.70
C PRO A 364 14.84 -27.34 -23.57
N SER A 365 14.09 -26.26 -23.64
CA SER A 365 12.80 -26.20 -24.33
C SER A 365 12.60 -24.85 -25.00
N ASP A 366 12.06 -24.88 -26.20
CA ASP A 366 11.68 -23.71 -26.99
C ASP A 366 10.17 -23.60 -26.97
N PHE A 367 9.65 -22.41 -26.64
CA PHE A 367 8.24 -22.13 -26.56
C PHE A 367 7.83 -21.08 -27.59
N GLY A 368 6.70 -21.31 -28.26
CA GLY A 368 6.14 -20.41 -29.26
C GLY A 368 6.52 -20.79 -30.68
N THR A 369 5.75 -20.30 -31.65
CA THR A 369 5.95 -20.58 -33.10
C THR A 369 6.45 -19.39 -33.90
N GLU A 370 6.03 -18.17 -33.49
CA GLU A 370 6.42 -16.92 -34.19
C GLU A 370 7.56 -16.20 -33.45
N GLN A 371 7.54 -16.21 -32.13
CA GLN A 371 8.64 -15.76 -31.29
C GLN A 371 9.04 -16.90 -30.37
N VAL A 372 10.21 -17.46 -30.60
CA VAL A 372 10.74 -18.56 -29.79
C VAL A 372 11.28 -18.01 -28.49
N TYR A 373 10.66 -18.38 -27.36
CA TYR A 373 11.13 -18.04 -26.02
C TYR A 373 11.86 -19.25 -25.41
N VAL A 374 13.13 -19.05 -25.06
CA VAL A 374 14.00 -20.09 -24.50
C VAL A 374 14.35 -19.75 -23.04
N PRO A 375 13.57 -20.22 -22.08
CA PRO A 375 13.84 -19.96 -20.67
C PRO A 375 15.07 -20.71 -20.18
N GLN A 376 15.83 -20.06 -19.30
CA GLN A 376 16.95 -20.68 -18.60
C GLN A 376 16.75 -20.58 -17.09
N ASN A 377 17.18 -21.59 -16.34
CA ASN A 377 17.24 -21.50 -14.90
C ASN A 377 18.38 -20.58 -14.46
N PHE A 378 18.24 -20.01 -13.25
CA PHE A 378 19.19 -19.05 -12.69
C PHE A 378 20.65 -19.56 -12.71
N ASN A 379 20.85 -20.85 -12.47
CA ASN A 379 22.16 -21.51 -12.44
C ASN A 379 22.58 -22.12 -13.79
N ASN A 380 21.84 -21.86 -14.86
CA ASN A 380 22.03 -22.42 -16.22
C ASN A 380 22.07 -23.97 -16.24
N ARG A 381 21.41 -24.63 -15.27
CA ARG A 381 21.31 -26.08 -15.19
C ARG A 381 19.89 -26.53 -15.41
N PHE A 382 19.74 -27.65 -16.09
CA PHE A 382 18.48 -28.33 -16.29
C PHE A 382 18.48 -29.62 -15.47
N ASN A 383 17.41 -29.85 -14.71
CA ASN A 383 17.33 -30.94 -13.72
C ASN A 383 16.51 -32.13 -14.22
N GLY A 384 15.97 -32.08 -15.46
CA GLY A 384 15.12 -33.13 -16.02
C GLY A 384 13.71 -33.14 -15.46
N PRO A 385 13.06 -34.29 -15.32
CA PRO A 385 11.74 -34.39 -14.72
C PRO A 385 11.78 -33.97 -13.24
N GLN A 386 10.94 -33.01 -12.88
CA GLN A 386 10.86 -32.51 -11.51
C GLN A 386 9.41 -32.45 -11.05
N LEU A 387 9.15 -32.86 -9.82
CA LEU A 387 7.84 -32.68 -9.21
C LEU A 387 7.46 -31.20 -9.11
N MET A 388 6.19 -30.89 -9.32
CA MET A 388 5.63 -29.53 -9.19
C MET A 388 6.08 -28.85 -7.89
N ARG A 389 6.07 -29.58 -6.76
CA ARG A 389 6.57 -29.11 -5.45
C ARG A 389 8.00 -28.59 -5.54
N THR A 390 8.89 -29.36 -6.11
CA THR A 390 10.31 -28.99 -6.29
C THR A 390 10.47 -27.80 -7.21
N CYS A 391 9.70 -27.77 -8.31
CA CYS A 391 9.73 -26.69 -9.28
C CYS A 391 9.35 -25.34 -8.67
N LEU A 392 8.23 -25.29 -7.90
CA LEU A 392 7.78 -24.09 -7.24
C LEU A 392 8.70 -23.68 -6.09
N ALA A 393 8.99 -24.60 -5.17
CA ALA A 393 9.78 -24.31 -3.98
C ALA A 393 11.22 -23.89 -4.33
N SER A 394 11.84 -24.52 -5.33
CA SER A 394 13.17 -24.18 -5.84
C SER A 394 13.15 -23.07 -6.90
N SER A 395 11.97 -22.56 -7.24
CA SER A 395 11.79 -21.42 -8.15
C SER A 395 12.36 -21.65 -9.56
N LEU A 396 12.27 -22.88 -10.10
CA LEU A 396 12.73 -23.20 -11.43
C LEU A 396 11.98 -22.39 -12.50
N ASN A 397 12.69 -21.98 -13.56
CA ASN A 397 12.12 -21.10 -14.59
C ASN A 397 11.42 -21.90 -15.70
N VAL A 398 12.09 -22.91 -16.25
CA VAL A 398 11.55 -23.67 -17.38
C VAL A 398 10.20 -24.30 -17.08
N PRO A 399 9.97 -24.97 -15.91
CA PRO A 399 8.67 -25.53 -15.56
C PRO A 399 7.58 -24.47 -15.42
N ALA A 400 7.90 -23.25 -14.97
CA ALA A 400 6.92 -22.17 -14.87
C ALA A 400 6.46 -21.71 -16.26
N VAL A 401 7.38 -21.55 -17.18
CA VAL A 401 7.07 -21.20 -18.59
C VAL A 401 6.27 -22.32 -19.26
N TYR A 402 6.64 -23.57 -19.01
CA TYR A 402 5.89 -24.74 -19.49
C TYR A 402 4.43 -24.70 -19.03
N LEU A 403 4.17 -24.42 -17.75
CA LEU A 403 2.82 -24.31 -17.22
C LEU A 403 2.04 -23.18 -17.92
N LEU A 404 2.62 -21.98 -18.03
CA LEU A 404 1.93 -20.86 -18.64
C LEU A 404 1.61 -21.13 -20.12
N TYR A 405 2.54 -21.76 -20.85
CA TYR A 405 2.35 -22.12 -22.25
C TYR A 405 1.14 -23.05 -22.45
N HIS A 406 0.94 -24.02 -21.54
CA HIS A 406 -0.14 -25.00 -21.64
C HIS A 406 -1.48 -24.47 -21.07
N ILE A 407 -1.45 -23.62 -20.07
CA ILE A 407 -2.64 -23.02 -19.47
C ILE A 407 -3.20 -21.88 -20.36
N GLY A 408 -2.32 -21.17 -21.03
CA GLY A 408 -2.65 -20.02 -21.88
C GLY A 408 -2.51 -18.67 -21.16
N MET A 409 -1.99 -17.72 -21.91
CA MET A 409 -1.67 -16.36 -21.45
C MET A 409 -2.91 -15.59 -20.98
N ASP A 410 -4.01 -15.63 -21.75
CA ASP A 410 -5.17 -14.79 -21.47
C ASP A 410 -5.87 -15.21 -20.19
N SER A 411 -6.02 -16.50 -19.97
CA SER A 411 -6.64 -17.05 -18.77
C SER A 411 -5.82 -16.69 -17.50
N TYR A 412 -4.50 -16.80 -17.58
CA TYR A 412 -3.64 -16.41 -16.47
C TYR A 412 -3.64 -14.90 -16.24
N PHE A 413 -3.65 -14.11 -17.31
CA PHE A 413 -3.74 -12.65 -17.19
C PHE A 413 -5.04 -12.20 -16.52
N GLN A 414 -6.17 -12.82 -16.86
CA GLN A 414 -7.45 -12.57 -16.19
C GLN A 414 -7.37 -12.89 -14.69
N LEU A 415 -6.78 -14.02 -14.30
CA LEU A 415 -6.55 -14.35 -12.89
C LEU A 415 -5.75 -13.25 -12.17
N LEU A 416 -4.71 -12.70 -12.83
CA LEU A 416 -3.92 -11.62 -12.23
C LEU A 416 -4.78 -10.36 -12.00
N GLN A 417 -5.73 -10.05 -12.88
CA GLN A 417 -6.68 -8.96 -12.65
C GLN A 417 -7.60 -9.25 -11.45
N GLU A 418 -8.09 -10.47 -11.31
CA GLU A 418 -8.93 -10.91 -10.17
C GLU A 418 -8.15 -10.85 -8.85
N LEU A 419 -6.86 -11.13 -8.86
CA LEU A 419 -5.94 -10.96 -7.73
C LEU A 419 -5.68 -9.47 -7.38
N GLY A 420 -6.12 -8.54 -8.22
CA GLY A 420 -5.98 -7.10 -7.99
C GLY A 420 -4.65 -6.50 -8.41
N PHE A 421 -3.97 -7.09 -9.40
CA PHE A 421 -2.80 -6.49 -10.04
C PHE A 421 -3.23 -5.42 -11.06
N ASP A 422 -3.84 -4.33 -10.55
CA ASP A 422 -4.32 -3.20 -11.37
C ASP A 422 -3.21 -2.56 -12.19
N SER A 423 -1.97 -2.65 -11.72
CA SER A 423 -0.79 -2.17 -12.43
C SER A 423 -0.59 -2.80 -13.81
N LEU A 424 -1.06 -4.05 -14.02
CA LEU A 424 -0.91 -4.77 -15.28
C LEU A 424 -2.04 -4.51 -16.28
N LYS A 425 -3.10 -3.81 -15.89
CA LYS A 425 -4.36 -3.71 -16.64
C LYS A 425 -4.20 -3.31 -18.12
N ASN A 426 -3.21 -2.47 -18.42
CA ASN A 426 -2.98 -1.95 -19.76
C ASN A 426 -1.76 -2.57 -20.45
N ASP A 427 -1.12 -3.57 -19.84
CA ASP A 427 0.17 -4.10 -20.31
C ASP A 427 0.04 -5.44 -21.07
N ARG A 428 -1.19 -5.94 -21.27
CA ARG A 428 -1.44 -7.29 -21.84
C ARG A 428 -0.75 -7.53 -23.17
N GLU A 429 -0.75 -6.57 -24.08
CA GLU A 429 -0.16 -6.69 -25.41
C GLU A 429 1.37 -6.77 -25.38
N ASN A 430 1.99 -6.23 -24.33
CA ASN A 430 3.45 -6.21 -24.14
C ASN A 430 3.99 -7.41 -23.37
N LEU A 431 3.09 -8.27 -22.83
CA LEU A 431 3.47 -9.39 -21.99
C LEU A 431 3.33 -10.71 -22.74
N GLY A 432 4.45 -11.42 -22.86
CA GLY A 432 4.56 -12.76 -23.40
C GLY A 432 4.76 -13.83 -22.32
N LEU A 433 5.31 -14.99 -22.69
CA LEU A 433 5.57 -16.11 -21.76
C LEU A 433 6.51 -15.75 -20.61
N SER A 434 7.29 -14.69 -20.72
CA SER A 434 8.10 -14.13 -19.62
C SER A 434 7.25 -13.70 -18.41
N LEU A 435 5.92 -13.53 -18.56
CA LEU A 435 5.00 -13.30 -17.46
C LEU A 435 5.01 -14.44 -16.43
N ALA A 436 5.29 -15.68 -16.84
CA ALA A 436 5.52 -16.81 -15.93
C ALA A 436 6.66 -16.56 -14.94
N LEU A 437 7.59 -15.69 -15.30
CA LEU A 437 8.77 -15.30 -14.53
C LEU A 437 8.62 -13.91 -13.90
N GLY A 438 7.43 -13.30 -13.98
CA GLY A 438 7.12 -12.01 -13.37
C GLY A 438 7.72 -10.81 -14.11
N ALA A 439 7.74 -10.83 -15.45
CA ALA A 439 8.22 -9.70 -16.26
C ALA A 439 7.31 -8.46 -16.18
N GLY A 440 6.05 -8.63 -15.78
CA GLY A 440 5.13 -7.50 -15.58
C GLY A 440 5.51 -6.63 -14.37
N GLU A 441 5.34 -5.33 -14.53
CA GLU A 441 5.65 -4.36 -13.46
C GLU A 441 4.42 -4.13 -12.58
N ILE A 442 4.58 -4.39 -11.28
CA ILE A 442 3.53 -4.31 -10.26
C ILE A 442 3.99 -3.56 -9.03
N LYS A 443 3.05 -3.09 -8.24
CA LYS A 443 3.32 -2.42 -6.97
C LYS A 443 3.51 -3.44 -5.84
N LEU A 444 4.36 -3.11 -4.88
CA LEU A 444 4.65 -4.00 -3.75
C LEU A 444 3.39 -4.33 -2.94
N TYR A 445 2.50 -3.34 -2.70
CA TYR A 445 1.27 -3.60 -1.93
C TYR A 445 0.30 -4.54 -2.67
N GLU A 446 0.22 -4.46 -4.00
CA GLU A 446 -0.58 -5.39 -4.81
C GLU A 446 -0.06 -6.82 -4.65
N LEU A 447 1.27 -6.98 -4.73
CA LEU A 447 1.93 -8.29 -4.61
C LEU A 447 1.72 -8.91 -3.22
N VAL A 448 1.92 -8.14 -2.15
CA VAL A 448 1.75 -8.62 -0.76
C VAL A 448 0.29 -8.95 -0.47
N ARG A 449 -0.64 -8.09 -0.90
CA ARG A 449 -2.08 -8.36 -0.79
C ARG A 449 -2.46 -9.65 -1.50
N ALA A 450 -2.02 -9.82 -2.76
CA ALA A 450 -2.28 -11.02 -3.52
C ALA A 450 -1.66 -12.26 -2.86
N PHE A 451 -0.42 -12.17 -2.36
CA PHE A 451 0.25 -13.32 -1.72
C PHE A 451 -0.45 -13.78 -0.44
N SER A 452 -1.13 -12.89 0.27
CA SER A 452 -1.90 -13.24 1.46
C SER A 452 -3.04 -14.22 1.20
N VAL A 453 -3.49 -14.34 -0.05
CA VAL A 453 -4.58 -15.25 -0.46
C VAL A 453 -4.30 -16.71 -0.04
N PHE A 454 -3.03 -17.12 -0.05
CA PHE A 454 -2.63 -18.47 0.34
C PHE A 454 -2.83 -18.71 1.84
N SER A 455 -2.46 -17.76 2.69
CA SER A 455 -2.64 -17.85 4.15
C SER A 455 -4.10 -17.63 4.60
N ARG A 456 -4.96 -17.20 3.67
CA ARG A 456 -6.39 -16.94 3.86
C ARG A 456 -7.29 -17.98 3.20
N ASP A 457 -6.79 -19.18 2.99
CA ASP A 457 -7.55 -20.29 2.38
C ASP A 457 -8.19 -19.91 1.01
N GLY A 458 -7.49 -19.12 0.21
CA GLY A 458 -7.90 -18.74 -1.15
C GLY A 458 -8.68 -17.44 -1.27
N THR A 459 -8.94 -16.70 -0.17
CA THR A 459 -9.71 -15.46 -0.19
C THR A 459 -8.84 -14.22 -0.19
N LEU A 460 -9.21 -13.20 -0.98
CA LEU A 460 -8.48 -11.94 -1.09
C LEU A 460 -9.05 -10.90 -0.12
N PRO A 461 -8.25 -10.25 0.75
CA PRO A 461 -8.74 -9.27 1.70
C PRO A 461 -9.01 -7.91 1.03
N VAL A 462 -10.00 -7.18 1.55
CA VAL A 462 -10.07 -5.72 1.36
C VAL A 462 -9.11 -5.06 2.34
N LEU A 463 -8.20 -4.22 1.84
CA LEU A 463 -7.27 -3.50 2.70
C LEU A 463 -7.96 -2.32 3.39
N THR A 464 -7.60 -2.09 4.65
CA THR A 464 -7.98 -0.90 5.40
C THR A 464 -6.76 -0.18 5.96
N PHE A 465 -6.84 1.14 5.98
CA PHE A 465 -5.82 2.02 6.56
C PHE A 465 -6.25 2.58 7.92
N GLU A 466 -7.49 2.34 8.34
CA GLU A 466 -8.01 2.75 9.65
C GLU A 466 -7.91 1.57 10.61
N LYS A 467 -7.63 1.88 11.87
CA LYS A 467 -7.63 0.90 12.95
C LYS A 467 -9.03 0.31 13.13
N THR A 468 -9.13 -1.00 13.12
CA THR A 468 -10.38 -1.73 13.31
C THR A 468 -10.47 -2.38 14.70
N ALA A 469 -11.67 -2.78 15.10
CA ALA A 469 -11.81 -3.58 16.32
C ALA A 469 -11.12 -4.96 16.16
N THR A 470 -10.55 -5.48 17.23
CA THR A 470 -9.82 -6.76 17.21
C THR A 470 -10.68 -7.96 16.78
N SER A 471 -12.00 -7.87 16.95
CA SER A 471 -12.97 -8.88 16.50
C SER A 471 -13.34 -8.76 15.01
N PHE A 472 -12.90 -7.69 14.33
CA PHE A 472 -13.23 -7.43 12.94
C PHE A 472 -12.50 -8.42 12.03
N ALA A 473 -13.22 -9.01 11.07
CA ALA A 473 -12.65 -9.75 9.96
C ALA A 473 -12.77 -8.90 8.69
N ALA A 474 -11.70 -8.83 7.90
CA ALA A 474 -11.73 -8.07 6.66
C ALA A 474 -12.86 -8.57 5.76
N PRO A 475 -13.61 -7.68 5.13
CA PRO A 475 -14.45 -8.05 4.00
C PRO A 475 -13.59 -8.76 2.95
N GLU A 476 -14.14 -9.79 2.34
CA GLU A 476 -13.48 -10.49 1.24
C GLU A 476 -13.74 -9.72 -0.06
N ALA A 477 -12.68 -9.44 -0.81
CA ALA A 477 -12.80 -8.89 -2.16
C ALA A 477 -13.23 -9.98 -3.15
N GLY A 478 -13.04 -11.26 -2.81
CA GLY A 478 -13.43 -12.42 -3.57
C GLY A 478 -12.67 -13.68 -3.16
N THR A 479 -13.20 -14.85 -3.51
CA THR A 479 -12.49 -16.12 -3.45
C THR A 479 -11.80 -16.34 -4.78
N ILE A 480 -10.47 -16.37 -4.77
CA ILE A 480 -9.63 -16.49 -5.97
C ILE A 480 -9.27 -17.96 -6.23
N PHE A 481 -8.89 -18.68 -5.18
CA PHE A 481 -8.52 -20.09 -5.25
C PHE A 481 -9.38 -20.93 -4.29
N LYS A 482 -9.54 -22.20 -4.62
CA LYS A 482 -10.11 -23.15 -3.66
C LYS A 482 -9.22 -23.27 -2.42
N SER A 483 -9.83 -23.48 -1.26
CA SER A 483 -9.09 -23.58 0.00
C SER A 483 -8.01 -24.66 -0.05
N ASP A 484 -8.30 -25.81 -0.66
CA ASP A 484 -7.33 -26.91 -0.79
C ASP A 484 -6.13 -26.51 -1.66
N THR A 485 -6.36 -25.75 -2.73
CA THR A 485 -5.28 -25.23 -3.58
C THR A 485 -4.36 -24.31 -2.79
N ALA A 486 -4.94 -23.35 -2.06
CA ALA A 486 -4.17 -22.43 -1.21
C ALA A 486 -3.35 -23.18 -0.14
N ARG A 487 -3.95 -24.18 0.51
CA ARG A 487 -3.30 -25.03 1.51
C ARG A 487 -2.16 -25.88 0.92
N ILE A 488 -2.32 -26.39 -0.31
CA ILE A 488 -1.25 -27.10 -1.03
C ILE A 488 -0.09 -26.17 -1.33
N ILE A 489 -0.36 -24.95 -1.81
CA ILE A 489 0.69 -23.94 -2.05
C ILE A 489 1.42 -23.59 -0.75
N CYS A 490 0.70 -23.44 0.36
CA CYS A 490 1.33 -23.23 1.68
C CYS A 490 2.23 -24.40 2.07
N ASP A 491 1.78 -25.64 1.90
CA ASP A 491 2.57 -26.84 2.20
C ASP A 491 3.85 -26.90 1.32
N ILE A 492 3.74 -26.55 0.04
CA ILE A 492 4.90 -26.51 -0.88
C ILE A 492 5.89 -25.41 -0.49
N LEU A 493 5.40 -24.20 -0.22
CA LEU A 493 6.27 -23.04 0.07
C LEU A 493 6.85 -23.06 1.50
N SER A 494 6.35 -23.91 2.39
CA SER A 494 6.94 -24.17 3.71
C SER A 494 7.93 -25.35 3.70
N ASP A 495 7.99 -26.14 2.62
CA ASP A 495 8.83 -27.35 2.53
C ASP A 495 10.31 -27.00 2.32
N LYS A 496 11.12 -27.21 3.38
CA LYS A 496 12.56 -26.93 3.35
C LYS A 496 13.34 -27.82 2.39
N ASN A 497 12.91 -29.08 2.22
CA ASN A 497 13.59 -30.05 1.36
C ASN A 497 13.32 -29.74 -0.12
N ALA A 498 12.09 -29.41 -0.46
CA ALA A 498 11.69 -29.11 -1.82
C ALA A 498 12.42 -27.88 -2.41
N ARG A 499 12.87 -26.92 -1.56
CA ARG A 499 13.59 -25.73 -2.04
C ARG A 499 15.10 -25.91 -2.20
N SER A 500 15.62 -27.08 -1.85
CA SER A 500 17.08 -27.32 -1.78
C SER A 500 17.80 -27.15 -3.12
N LEU A 501 17.16 -27.46 -4.26
CA LEU A 501 17.77 -27.28 -5.60
C LEU A 501 18.03 -25.82 -5.95
N GLY A 502 17.17 -24.90 -5.52
CA GLY A 502 17.28 -23.47 -5.82
C GLY A 502 18.04 -22.67 -4.77
N PHE A 503 17.88 -23.03 -3.49
CA PHE A 503 18.34 -22.19 -2.36
C PHE A 503 19.21 -22.95 -1.35
N GLY A 504 19.47 -24.23 -1.57
CA GLY A 504 20.11 -25.06 -0.55
C GLY A 504 19.29 -25.11 0.75
N PHE A 505 19.98 -25.23 1.88
CA PHE A 505 19.39 -25.18 3.21
C PHE A 505 19.58 -23.81 3.85
N ALA A 506 19.09 -22.76 3.18
CA ALA A 506 19.24 -21.39 3.65
C ALA A 506 18.49 -21.14 4.96
N LYS A 507 19.23 -20.85 6.03
CA LYS A 507 18.70 -20.63 7.39
C LYS A 507 17.69 -19.48 7.50
N VAL A 508 17.72 -18.52 6.56
CA VAL A 508 16.80 -17.38 6.53
C VAL A 508 15.32 -17.80 6.46
N PHE A 509 15.07 -18.97 5.85
CA PHE A 509 13.73 -19.52 5.74
C PHE A 509 13.35 -20.49 6.88
N ASP A 510 14.18 -20.64 7.87
CA ASP A 510 13.97 -21.57 8.99
C ASP A 510 13.38 -20.83 10.19
N THR A 511 12.05 -20.75 10.27
CA THR A 511 11.29 -20.07 11.31
C THR A 511 10.87 -21.01 12.44
N PRO A 512 10.74 -20.54 13.69
CA PRO A 512 10.20 -21.32 14.79
C PRO A 512 8.67 -21.51 14.71
N TYR A 513 8.02 -20.82 13.78
CA TYR A 513 6.58 -20.86 13.49
C TYR A 513 6.35 -21.22 12.03
N PRO A 514 5.17 -21.75 11.66
CA PRO A 514 4.82 -22.03 10.27
C PRO A 514 4.79 -20.77 9.43
N ALA A 515 5.59 -20.73 8.36
CA ALA A 515 5.63 -19.62 7.44
C ALA A 515 5.92 -20.10 6.02
N ILE A 516 5.41 -19.38 5.05
CA ILE A 516 5.71 -19.54 3.64
C ILE A 516 6.57 -18.40 3.14
N PHE A 517 7.51 -18.70 2.24
CA PHE A 517 8.40 -17.70 1.65
C PHE A 517 8.45 -17.83 0.15
N LYS A 518 8.54 -16.69 -0.55
CA LYS A 518 8.85 -16.65 -1.96
C LYS A 518 9.73 -15.45 -2.28
N THR A 519 10.80 -15.69 -3.01
CA THR A 519 11.72 -14.64 -3.47
C THR A 519 11.51 -14.37 -4.94
N GLY A 520 11.78 -13.13 -5.35
CA GLY A 520 11.81 -12.66 -6.70
C GLY A 520 13.12 -11.94 -7.01
N THR A 521 13.62 -12.13 -8.21
CA THR A 521 14.69 -11.35 -8.79
C THR A 521 14.26 -11.03 -10.22
N SER A 522 14.22 -9.76 -10.58
CA SER A 522 13.80 -9.36 -11.92
C SER A 522 14.81 -9.81 -12.96
N ASN A 523 14.36 -9.88 -14.21
CA ASN A 523 15.26 -9.96 -15.34
C ASN A 523 16.21 -8.75 -15.27
N GLN A 524 17.50 -8.91 -15.58
CA GLN A 524 18.53 -7.88 -15.44
C GLN A 524 18.88 -7.47 -13.97
N PHE A 525 18.38 -8.16 -12.96
CA PHE A 525 18.71 -7.91 -11.54
C PHE A 525 18.47 -6.48 -11.04
N GLN A 526 17.51 -5.76 -11.60
CA GLN A 526 17.19 -4.39 -11.15
C GLN A 526 16.43 -4.38 -9.84
N ASN A 527 15.64 -5.42 -9.60
CA ASN A 527 14.75 -5.56 -8.46
C ASN A 527 14.97 -6.90 -7.76
N ILE A 528 15.16 -6.86 -6.45
CA ILE A 528 15.22 -8.03 -5.58
C ILE A 528 14.10 -7.94 -4.56
N ILE A 529 13.28 -8.98 -4.47
CA ILE A 529 12.05 -9.01 -3.66
C ILE A 529 12.03 -10.26 -2.80
N ALA A 530 11.49 -10.15 -1.62
CA ALA A 530 11.10 -11.28 -0.79
C ALA A 530 9.71 -11.09 -0.21
N LEU A 531 8.97 -12.17 -0.17
CA LEU A 531 7.66 -12.29 0.47
C LEU A 531 7.73 -13.34 1.57
N GLY A 532 7.07 -13.10 2.66
CA GLY A 532 6.85 -14.07 3.73
C GLY A 532 5.42 -13.94 4.27
N SER A 533 4.79 -15.07 4.56
CA SER A 533 3.47 -15.06 5.17
C SER A 533 3.35 -16.14 6.22
N THR A 534 2.72 -15.78 7.34
CA THR A 534 2.21 -16.67 8.36
C THR A 534 0.69 -16.76 8.25
N LYS A 535 0.02 -17.46 9.14
CA LYS A 535 -1.45 -17.41 9.19
C LYS A 535 -1.95 -16.00 9.56
N THR A 536 -1.16 -15.23 10.31
CA THR A 536 -1.53 -13.93 10.88
C THR A 536 -1.13 -12.75 10.00
N TYR A 537 0.10 -12.77 9.45
CA TYR A 537 0.68 -11.62 8.74
C TYR A 537 1.25 -12.01 7.39
N THR A 538 1.20 -11.06 6.46
CA THR A 538 1.92 -11.15 5.18
C THR A 538 2.82 -9.92 5.03
N VAL A 539 4.08 -10.15 4.74
CA VAL A 539 5.14 -9.14 4.63
C VAL A 539 5.83 -9.25 3.28
N GLY A 540 6.09 -8.12 2.66
CA GLY A 540 6.93 -8.03 1.46
C GLY A 540 7.98 -6.94 1.60
N VAL A 541 9.17 -7.22 1.07
CA VAL A 541 10.29 -6.26 0.99
C VAL A 541 10.82 -6.24 -0.43
N TRP A 542 10.92 -5.05 -0.97
CA TRP A 542 11.61 -4.75 -2.22
C TRP A 542 12.89 -4.00 -1.92
N MET A 543 13.97 -4.33 -2.65
CA MET A 543 15.20 -3.56 -2.65
C MET A 543 15.75 -3.46 -4.08
N GLY A 544 16.41 -2.35 -4.37
CA GLY A 544 16.93 -2.09 -5.71
C GLY A 544 17.34 -0.64 -5.89
N ASN A 545 17.17 -0.16 -7.11
CA ASN A 545 17.48 1.20 -7.47
C ASN A 545 16.28 1.86 -8.15
N VAL A 546 15.83 2.98 -7.62
CA VAL A 546 14.73 3.76 -8.22
C VAL A 546 15.10 4.25 -9.62
N THR A 547 16.39 4.39 -9.89
CA THR A 547 16.96 4.77 -11.20
C THR A 547 16.99 3.63 -12.20
N GLY A 548 16.66 2.38 -11.81
CA GLY A 548 16.68 1.20 -12.66
C GLY A 548 18.07 0.57 -12.87
N GLU A 549 19.06 0.96 -12.07
CA GLU A 549 20.39 0.35 -12.14
C GLU A 549 20.38 -1.11 -11.65
N THR A 550 21.24 -1.93 -12.25
CA THR A 550 21.36 -3.35 -11.91
C THR A 550 22.00 -3.57 -10.53
N VAL A 551 21.39 -4.40 -9.70
CA VAL A 551 21.97 -4.93 -8.47
C VAL A 551 23.01 -5.99 -8.79
N ILE A 552 24.18 -5.93 -8.19
CA ILE A 552 25.31 -6.81 -8.50
C ILE A 552 25.45 -7.92 -7.46
N GLY A 553 25.34 -9.18 -7.90
CA GLY A 553 25.69 -10.36 -7.09
C GLY A 553 24.68 -10.73 -6.01
N GLU A 554 23.60 -9.97 -5.83
CA GLU A 554 22.62 -10.19 -4.79
C GLU A 554 21.24 -10.57 -5.37
N THR A 555 20.44 -11.28 -4.57
CA THR A 555 19.13 -11.80 -4.96
C THR A 555 18.09 -11.56 -3.88
N GLY A 556 16.82 -11.85 -4.17
CA GLY A 556 15.74 -11.79 -3.18
C GLY A 556 15.98 -12.66 -1.94
N SER A 557 16.77 -13.74 -2.06
CA SER A 557 17.09 -14.62 -0.93
C SER A 557 18.25 -14.14 -0.06
N SER A 558 19.11 -13.26 -0.60
CA SER A 558 20.30 -12.79 0.13
C SER A 558 20.01 -11.62 1.07
N ILE A 559 19.33 -10.57 0.61
CA ILE A 559 19.13 -9.36 1.41
C ILE A 559 17.66 -9.22 1.87
N PRO A 560 16.66 -9.05 0.99
CA PRO A 560 15.30 -8.74 1.46
C PRO A 560 14.67 -9.87 2.27
N ALA A 561 15.03 -11.14 2.02
CA ALA A 561 14.52 -12.26 2.81
C ALA A 561 14.90 -12.18 4.29
N GLY A 562 16.10 -11.67 4.61
CA GLY A 562 16.53 -11.44 5.99
C GLY A 562 15.68 -10.39 6.70
N ILE A 563 15.31 -9.33 5.98
CA ILE A 563 14.43 -8.26 6.50
C ILE A 563 13.01 -8.80 6.71
N VAL A 564 12.45 -9.52 5.70
CA VAL A 564 11.13 -10.17 5.83
C VAL A 564 11.08 -11.09 7.05
N ARG A 565 12.11 -11.92 7.23
CA ARG A 565 12.21 -12.81 8.37
C ARG A 565 12.19 -12.04 9.69
N LYS A 566 12.99 -11.00 9.82
CA LYS A 566 13.05 -10.18 11.03
C LYS A 566 11.71 -9.50 11.33
N LEU A 567 11.03 -8.96 10.31
CA LEU A 567 9.73 -8.34 10.48
C LEU A 567 8.67 -9.34 10.93
N LEU A 568 8.66 -10.55 10.37
CA LEU A 568 7.77 -11.63 10.82
C LEU A 568 8.10 -12.07 12.25
N ASP A 569 9.38 -12.21 12.62
CA ASP A 569 9.78 -12.55 13.98
C ASP A 569 9.27 -11.51 14.98
N THR A 570 9.34 -10.21 14.66
CA THR A 570 8.80 -9.13 15.49
C THR A 570 7.28 -9.24 15.61
N LEU A 571 6.57 -9.32 14.49
CA LEU A 571 5.10 -9.38 14.45
C LEU A 571 4.53 -10.60 15.20
N GLU A 572 5.14 -11.76 15.02
CA GLU A 572 4.69 -12.99 15.69
C GLU A 572 5.04 -13.00 17.19
N SER A 573 6.14 -12.33 17.61
CA SER A 573 6.52 -12.24 19.01
C SER A 573 5.66 -11.24 19.81
N GLU A 574 5.23 -10.16 19.19
CA GLU A 574 4.39 -9.12 19.83
C GLU A 574 2.93 -9.52 19.98
N ASN A 575 2.44 -10.40 19.10
CA ASN A 575 1.06 -10.88 19.10
C ASN A 575 1.02 -12.43 18.98
N PRO A 576 1.48 -13.16 19.98
CA PRO A 576 1.44 -14.61 19.91
C PRO A 576 0.00 -15.10 19.89
N ALA A 577 -0.47 -15.56 18.74
CA ALA A 577 -1.73 -16.29 18.66
C ALA A 577 -1.63 -17.58 19.48
N PRO A 578 -2.72 -18.10 20.05
CA PRO A 578 -2.70 -19.39 20.72
C PRO A 578 -2.09 -20.44 19.79
N ASN A 579 -1.18 -21.27 20.33
CA ASN A 579 -0.39 -22.27 19.57
C ASN A 579 -1.22 -23.19 18.64
N THR A 580 -2.53 -23.28 18.82
CA THR A 580 -3.45 -24.07 18.02
C THR A 580 -3.92 -23.39 16.73
N GLU A 581 -3.85 -22.04 16.63
CA GLU A 581 -4.34 -21.26 15.49
C GLU A 581 -3.26 -20.92 14.46
N ILE A 582 -1.99 -21.13 14.77
CA ILE A 582 -0.85 -20.66 13.96
C ILE A 582 -0.54 -21.58 12.76
N LYS A 583 -1.15 -22.79 12.67
CA LYS A 583 -0.83 -23.75 11.61
C LYS A 583 -1.66 -23.51 10.35
N PHE A 584 -1.02 -23.69 9.19
CA PHE A 584 -1.76 -23.82 7.94
C PHE A 584 -2.58 -25.11 7.94
N GLU A 585 -3.83 -25.01 7.53
CA GLU A 585 -4.72 -26.15 7.44
C GLU A 585 -4.25 -27.12 6.35
N LYS A 586 -4.59 -28.40 6.50
CA LYS A 586 -4.30 -29.41 5.48
C LYS A 586 -5.42 -29.44 4.44
N PRO A 587 -5.10 -29.77 3.16
CA PRO A 587 -6.12 -29.97 2.14
C PRO A 587 -7.11 -31.07 2.53
N GLU A 588 -8.40 -30.82 2.33
CA GLU A 588 -9.46 -31.76 2.74
C GLU A 588 -9.78 -32.77 1.67
N LEU A 589 -9.78 -32.39 0.38
CA LEU A 589 -10.08 -33.27 -0.75
C LEU A 589 -8.88 -34.11 -1.19
N TYR A 590 -7.71 -33.85 -0.64
CA TYR A 590 -6.49 -34.56 -0.97
C TYR A 590 -5.99 -35.40 0.20
N ARG A 591 -5.15 -36.41 -0.12
CA ARG A 591 -4.40 -37.18 0.88
C ARG A 591 -2.95 -37.34 0.44
N LYS A 592 -2.01 -37.31 1.37
CA LYS A 592 -0.61 -37.66 1.08
C LYS A 592 -0.49 -39.14 0.80
N GLN A 593 0.20 -39.47 -0.29
CA GLN A 593 0.53 -40.84 -0.68
C GLN A 593 1.98 -40.93 -1.12
N LYS A 594 2.55 -42.12 -0.95
CA LYS A 594 3.91 -42.41 -1.37
C LYS A 594 3.97 -42.52 -2.89
N ILE A 595 4.67 -41.65 -3.54
CA ILE A 595 4.84 -41.59 -4.98
C ILE A 595 6.30 -41.79 -5.37
N CYS A 596 6.53 -42.18 -6.62
CA CYS A 596 7.85 -42.14 -7.22
C CYS A 596 8.31 -40.69 -7.38
N ALA A 597 9.47 -40.36 -6.85
CA ALA A 597 10.02 -38.99 -6.89
C ALA A 597 10.33 -38.49 -8.32
N LEU A 598 10.43 -39.41 -9.31
CA LEU A 598 10.77 -39.08 -10.68
C LEU A 598 9.54 -39.00 -11.60
N SER A 599 8.60 -39.96 -11.48
CA SER A 599 7.44 -40.03 -12.37
C SER A 599 6.17 -39.39 -11.79
N GLY A 600 6.13 -39.05 -10.49
CA GLY A 600 4.93 -38.55 -9.81
C GLY A 600 3.79 -39.54 -9.66
N LYS A 601 3.93 -40.78 -10.16
CA LYS A 601 2.98 -41.86 -10.05
C LYS A 601 3.15 -42.64 -8.72
N LEU A 602 2.18 -43.51 -8.33
CA LEU A 602 2.33 -44.31 -7.12
C LEU A 602 3.64 -45.10 -7.15
N ALA A 603 4.34 -45.09 -6.04
CA ALA A 603 5.62 -45.80 -5.94
C ALA A 603 5.41 -47.32 -6.04
N THR A 604 6.29 -48.00 -6.79
CA THR A 604 6.44 -49.44 -6.84
C THR A 604 7.72 -49.84 -6.10
N LYS A 605 7.90 -51.16 -5.92
CA LYS A 605 9.14 -51.72 -5.34
C LYS A 605 10.40 -51.42 -6.17
N ASP A 606 10.22 -51.09 -7.45
CA ASP A 606 11.31 -50.86 -8.39
C ASP A 606 11.73 -49.36 -8.40
N CYS A 607 11.01 -48.49 -7.70
CA CYS A 607 11.33 -47.08 -7.62
C CYS A 607 12.54 -46.82 -6.72
N PRO A 608 13.64 -46.24 -7.23
CA PRO A 608 14.87 -45.99 -6.46
C PRO A 608 14.73 -44.88 -5.43
N ALA A 609 13.79 -43.95 -5.67
CA ALA A 609 13.51 -42.83 -4.76
C ALA A 609 12.00 -42.57 -4.71
N THR A 610 11.52 -42.33 -3.51
CA THR A 610 10.10 -42.09 -3.24
C THR A 610 9.93 -40.85 -2.35
N THR A 611 8.81 -40.18 -2.50
CA THR A 611 8.40 -39.05 -1.66
C THR A 611 6.91 -39.12 -1.37
N GLU A 612 6.42 -38.26 -0.51
CA GLU A 612 4.98 -38.12 -0.25
C GLU A 612 4.45 -36.89 -0.97
N GLU A 613 3.31 -37.02 -1.64
CA GLU A 613 2.63 -35.92 -2.29
C GLU A 613 1.11 -36.06 -2.20
N TYR A 614 0.42 -34.92 -2.32
CA TYR A 614 -1.04 -34.85 -2.30
C TYR A 614 -1.65 -35.41 -3.59
N LEU A 615 -2.51 -36.39 -3.43
CA LEU A 615 -3.33 -36.96 -4.50
C LEU A 615 -4.81 -36.79 -4.14
N LEU A 616 -5.63 -36.49 -5.16
CA LEU A 616 -7.07 -36.32 -4.98
C LEU A 616 -7.73 -37.59 -4.46
N LYS A 617 -8.55 -37.47 -3.42
CA LYS A 617 -9.33 -38.59 -2.87
C LYS A 617 -10.33 -39.07 -3.92
N GLY A 618 -10.53 -40.39 -3.97
CA GLY A 618 -11.49 -41.00 -4.90
C GLY A 618 -10.95 -41.27 -6.31
N GLN A 619 -9.81 -40.70 -6.71
CA GLN A 619 -9.14 -41.10 -7.93
C GLN A 619 -8.24 -42.32 -7.69
N LYS A 620 -8.16 -43.24 -8.69
CA LYS A 620 -7.23 -44.37 -8.68
C LYS A 620 -5.95 -43.92 -9.38
N PRO A 621 -4.89 -43.59 -8.65
CA PRO A 621 -3.65 -43.12 -9.27
C PRO A 621 -2.96 -44.26 -9.99
N GLU A 622 -2.26 -43.94 -11.08
CA GLU A 622 -1.45 -44.92 -11.82
C GLU A 622 -0.21 -45.31 -11.01
N SER A 623 0.20 -46.59 -11.12
CA SER A 623 1.49 -47.04 -10.58
C SER A 623 2.64 -46.63 -11.49
N CYS A 624 3.82 -46.41 -10.90
CA CYS A 624 5.00 -46.07 -11.65
C CYS A 624 5.37 -47.12 -12.69
N ASP A 625 5.46 -46.69 -13.92
CA ASP A 625 5.85 -47.50 -15.10
C ASP A 625 7.22 -47.10 -15.66
N TRP A 626 7.86 -46.07 -15.09
CA TRP A 626 9.19 -45.63 -15.52
C TRP A 626 10.30 -46.52 -15.02
N HIS A 627 10.15 -47.19 -13.89
CA HIS A 627 11.18 -48.05 -13.28
C HIS A 627 10.82 -49.52 -13.40
N LYS A 628 11.76 -50.31 -13.93
CA LYS A 628 11.65 -51.77 -14.00
C LYS A 628 13.03 -52.36 -13.70
N ILE A 629 13.04 -53.38 -12.84
CA ILE A 629 14.26 -54.15 -12.62
C ILE A 629 14.23 -55.36 -13.58
N LYS A 630 15.18 -55.37 -14.51
CA LYS A 630 15.43 -56.51 -15.41
C LYS A 630 16.82 -57.07 -15.16
N ASN A 631 16.92 -58.36 -14.98
CA ASN A 631 18.22 -59.03 -14.77
C ASN A 631 19.06 -58.43 -13.61
N GLY A 632 18.37 -57.90 -12.56
CA GLY A 632 19.04 -57.24 -11.44
C GLY A 632 19.53 -55.80 -11.71
N GLN A 633 19.30 -55.26 -12.88
CA GLN A 633 19.63 -53.87 -13.25
C GLN A 633 18.39 -53.02 -13.35
N LEU A 634 18.47 -51.79 -12.82
CA LEU A 634 17.39 -50.82 -12.91
C LEU A 634 17.38 -50.17 -14.31
N GLU A 635 16.31 -50.40 -15.07
CA GLU A 635 15.99 -49.70 -16.28
C GLU A 635 15.04 -48.55 -16.00
N ILE A 636 15.30 -47.36 -16.53
CA ILE A 636 14.45 -46.18 -16.42
C ILE A 636 13.90 -45.84 -17.79
N ASN A 637 12.59 -46.00 -17.97
CA ASN A 637 11.89 -45.66 -19.20
C ASN A 637 11.35 -44.23 -19.09
N TYR A 638 12.15 -43.28 -19.52
CA TYR A 638 11.71 -41.87 -19.61
C TYR A 638 10.77 -41.71 -20.81
N PRO A 639 9.74 -40.85 -20.70
CA PRO A 639 8.95 -40.37 -21.84
C PRO A 639 9.85 -39.72 -22.92
N ASP A 640 9.32 -39.71 -24.14
CA ASP A 640 10.09 -39.25 -25.31
C ASP A 640 10.58 -37.79 -25.19
N GLU A 641 9.85 -36.95 -24.50
CA GLU A 641 10.21 -35.55 -24.26
C GLU A 641 11.55 -35.38 -23.51
N TYR A 642 11.95 -36.36 -22.69
CA TYR A 642 13.19 -36.33 -21.91
C TYR A 642 14.39 -36.94 -22.65
N GLN A 643 14.21 -37.60 -23.79
CA GLN A 643 15.28 -38.31 -24.50
C GLN A 643 16.45 -37.38 -24.86
N ARG A 644 16.17 -36.16 -25.31
CA ARG A 644 17.21 -35.17 -25.63
C ARG A 644 18.04 -34.78 -24.41
N TRP A 645 17.40 -34.55 -23.26
CA TRP A 645 18.06 -34.20 -22.00
C TRP A 645 18.92 -35.34 -21.45
N ILE A 646 18.43 -36.60 -21.54
CA ILE A 646 19.18 -37.78 -21.14
C ILE A 646 20.43 -37.95 -21.98
N GLY A 647 20.33 -37.79 -23.31
CA GLY A 647 21.46 -37.85 -24.23
C GLY A 647 22.56 -36.85 -23.88
N SER A 648 22.19 -35.66 -23.33
CA SER A 648 23.16 -34.65 -22.93
C SER A 648 23.88 -34.94 -21.60
N LYS A 649 23.33 -35.80 -20.72
CA LYS A 649 23.90 -36.11 -19.39
C LYS A 649 24.62 -37.43 -19.27
N ASN A 650 24.35 -38.36 -20.18
CA ASN A 650 24.82 -39.75 -20.07
C ASN A 650 25.85 -40.05 -21.16
N ILE A 651 27.16 -39.88 -20.86
CA ILE A 651 28.25 -40.24 -21.77
C ILE A 651 28.13 -41.73 -22.19
N ASN A 652 27.65 -42.61 -21.27
CA ASN A 652 27.45 -44.03 -21.57
C ASN A 652 26.18 -44.31 -22.36
N ALA A 653 25.10 -43.53 -22.18
CA ALA A 653 23.85 -43.64 -22.95
C ALA A 653 23.98 -42.98 -24.34
N ALA A 654 24.78 -41.93 -24.45
CA ALA A 654 25.13 -41.31 -25.76
C ALA A 654 25.99 -42.24 -26.62
N LEU A 655 26.80 -43.11 -26.03
CA LEU A 655 27.56 -44.15 -26.76
C LEU A 655 26.66 -45.26 -27.34
N ASN A 656 25.44 -45.45 -26.85
CA ASN A 656 24.48 -46.46 -27.33
C ASN A 656 23.36 -45.86 -28.21
N TYR A 657 23.33 -44.54 -28.47
CA TYR A 657 22.33 -43.90 -29.31
C TYR A 657 22.68 -44.11 -30.79
N GLN A 658 22.12 -45.11 -31.41
CA GLN A 658 22.24 -45.44 -32.87
C GLN A 658 21.28 -44.55 -33.70
N GLY A 659 21.26 -43.24 -33.50
CA GLY A 659 20.49 -42.31 -34.30
C GLY A 659 21.36 -41.53 -35.27
N LYS A 660 20.77 -40.96 -36.33
CA LYS A 660 21.49 -40.05 -37.25
C LYS A 660 22.00 -38.82 -36.51
N LEU A 661 23.14 -38.31 -36.92
CA LEU A 661 23.71 -37.04 -36.46
C LEU A 661 22.68 -35.92 -36.64
N ARG A 662 22.38 -35.17 -35.62
CA ARG A 662 21.42 -34.04 -35.70
C ARG A 662 21.65 -33.00 -34.61
N PHE A 663 21.29 -31.75 -34.91
CA PHE A 663 21.24 -30.70 -33.89
C PHE A 663 20.20 -31.04 -32.83
N ALA A 664 20.60 -30.99 -31.56
CA ALA A 664 19.73 -31.07 -30.40
C ALA A 664 19.30 -29.67 -29.99
N TYR A 665 20.19 -28.67 -30.10
CA TYR A 665 19.96 -27.27 -29.85
C TYR A 665 21.00 -26.42 -30.58
N PRO A 666 20.60 -25.30 -31.21
CA PRO A 666 19.24 -24.84 -31.45
C PRO A 666 18.46 -25.69 -32.46
N GLN A 667 17.17 -25.44 -32.60
CA GLN A 667 16.35 -26.07 -33.65
C GLN A 667 16.43 -25.28 -34.94
N ASP A 668 16.14 -25.93 -36.08
CA ASP A 668 16.07 -25.26 -37.37
C ASP A 668 15.04 -24.11 -37.31
N LYS A 669 15.43 -22.94 -37.86
CA LYS A 669 14.65 -21.69 -37.89
C LYS A 669 14.44 -21.04 -36.53
N SER A 670 15.19 -21.37 -35.50
CA SER A 670 15.16 -20.64 -34.23
C SER A 670 15.56 -19.19 -34.39
N VAL A 671 14.88 -18.28 -33.71
CA VAL A 671 15.16 -16.83 -33.69
C VAL A 671 15.70 -16.45 -32.33
N PHE A 672 16.84 -15.76 -32.30
CA PHE A 672 17.51 -15.25 -31.10
C PHE A 672 17.55 -13.73 -31.13
N LEU A 673 17.45 -13.10 -29.95
CA LEU A 673 17.59 -11.66 -29.84
C LEU A 673 19.01 -11.29 -29.43
N PHE A 674 19.60 -10.36 -30.17
CA PHE A 674 20.89 -9.75 -29.83
C PHE A 674 20.62 -8.59 -28.86
N ASP A 675 21.19 -8.65 -27.66
CA ASP A 675 21.09 -7.57 -26.69
C ASP A 675 22.18 -6.51 -26.95
N THR A 676 21.77 -5.35 -27.47
CA THR A 676 22.66 -4.22 -27.72
C THR A 676 23.32 -3.64 -26.45
N ASN A 677 22.76 -3.92 -25.28
CA ASN A 677 23.27 -3.43 -23.98
C ASN A 677 24.29 -4.40 -23.35
N MET A 678 24.42 -5.61 -23.86
CA MET A 678 25.38 -6.59 -23.37
C MET A 678 26.65 -6.60 -24.25
N PRO A 679 27.85 -6.63 -23.67
CA PRO A 679 29.08 -6.75 -24.47
C PRO A 679 29.05 -7.96 -25.42
N LYS A 680 29.35 -7.76 -26.70
CA LYS A 680 29.31 -8.82 -27.74
C LYS A 680 30.05 -10.09 -27.33
N GLN A 681 31.18 -9.97 -26.66
CA GLN A 681 32.03 -11.09 -26.21
C GLN A 681 31.35 -11.97 -25.12
N LYS A 682 30.31 -11.48 -24.47
CA LYS A 682 29.57 -12.22 -23.43
C LYS A 682 28.29 -12.87 -23.98
N GLN A 683 27.93 -12.58 -25.21
CA GLN A 683 26.75 -13.17 -25.85
C GLN A 683 27.20 -14.38 -26.64
N GLN A 684 26.96 -15.57 -26.11
CA GLN A 684 27.33 -16.83 -26.76
C GLN A 684 26.11 -17.74 -26.82
N LEU A 685 25.85 -18.32 -27.99
CA LEU A 685 24.84 -19.33 -28.18
C LEU A 685 25.50 -20.71 -28.01
N ARG A 686 24.95 -21.52 -27.10
CA ARG A 686 25.35 -22.90 -26.97
C ARG A 686 24.71 -23.70 -28.09
N ILE A 687 25.51 -24.63 -28.66
CA ILE A 687 25.08 -25.54 -29.72
C ILE A 687 25.35 -26.96 -29.25
N ASP A 688 24.32 -27.78 -29.19
CA ASP A 688 24.41 -29.19 -28.80
C ASP A 688 23.95 -30.08 -29.95
N VAL A 689 24.71 -31.13 -30.18
CA VAL A 689 24.47 -32.11 -31.26
C VAL A 689 24.43 -33.51 -30.68
N THR A 690 23.56 -34.33 -31.21
CA THR A 690 23.36 -35.73 -30.75
C THR A 690 23.34 -36.68 -31.96
N GLY A 691 23.47 -37.98 -31.71
CA GLY A 691 23.49 -39.01 -32.75
C GLY A 691 24.82 -39.16 -33.44
N GLY A 692 24.83 -39.82 -34.59
CA GLY A 692 26.04 -40.23 -35.34
C GLY A 692 26.80 -41.37 -34.70
N ASN A 693 27.70 -41.99 -35.42
CA ASN A 693 28.45 -43.16 -34.95
C ASN A 693 29.90 -42.85 -34.58
N GLU A 694 30.33 -41.59 -34.73
CA GLU A 694 31.73 -41.18 -34.53
C GLU A 694 31.92 -40.39 -33.25
N ASP A 695 33.15 -40.42 -32.70
CA ASP A 695 33.47 -39.76 -31.41
C ASP A 695 33.84 -38.30 -31.56
N GLU A 696 34.05 -37.83 -32.81
CA GLU A 696 34.41 -36.45 -33.11
C GLU A 696 33.50 -35.87 -34.18
N ALA A 697 33.05 -34.64 -33.98
CA ALA A 697 32.28 -33.87 -34.95
C ALA A 697 32.82 -32.44 -35.05
N THR A 698 32.75 -31.86 -36.22
CA THR A 698 33.16 -30.48 -36.48
C THR A 698 31.93 -29.63 -36.78
N LEU A 699 31.82 -28.47 -36.09
CA LEU A 699 30.79 -27.49 -36.36
C LEU A 699 31.27 -26.38 -37.26
N PHE A 700 30.48 -26.05 -38.27
CA PHE A 700 30.68 -24.92 -39.17
C PHE A 700 29.54 -23.93 -38.98
N VAL A 701 29.88 -22.66 -38.93
CA VAL A 701 28.93 -21.52 -38.89
C VAL A 701 29.23 -20.69 -40.14
N ASP A 702 28.25 -20.50 -41.01
CA ASP A 702 28.38 -19.78 -42.29
C ASP A 702 29.59 -20.23 -43.11
N SER A 703 29.80 -21.54 -43.15
CA SER A 703 30.90 -22.18 -43.82
C SER A 703 32.29 -22.01 -43.15
N GLN A 704 32.38 -21.31 -42.02
CA GLN A 704 33.62 -21.23 -41.24
C GLN A 704 33.62 -22.26 -40.10
N SER A 705 34.72 -22.97 -39.91
CA SER A 705 34.84 -23.97 -38.85
C SER A 705 34.90 -23.28 -37.48
N LEU A 706 33.96 -23.60 -36.59
CA LEU A 706 33.97 -23.20 -35.18
C LEU A 706 34.85 -24.14 -34.34
N GLY A 707 35.20 -25.30 -34.87
CA GLY A 707 36.09 -26.27 -34.22
C GLY A 707 35.47 -27.66 -34.09
N THR A 708 36.31 -28.60 -33.65
CA THR A 708 35.93 -30.02 -33.44
C THR A 708 35.70 -30.26 -31.97
N SER A 709 34.60 -30.98 -31.66
CA SER A 709 34.22 -31.40 -30.31
C SER A 709 34.17 -32.93 -30.24
N ARG A 710 34.47 -33.47 -29.06
CA ARG A 710 34.26 -34.88 -28.75
C ARG A 710 32.95 -35.07 -28.01
N ARG A 711 32.40 -36.28 -28.04
CA ARG A 711 31.18 -36.60 -27.31
C ARG A 711 31.27 -36.26 -25.79
N PRO A 712 30.24 -35.59 -25.25
CA PRO A 712 29.04 -35.04 -25.88
C PRO A 712 29.38 -33.80 -26.73
N PHE A 713 28.86 -33.74 -27.97
CA PHE A 713 29.15 -32.66 -28.91
C PHE A 713 28.50 -31.35 -28.45
N SER A 714 29.31 -30.37 -28.05
CA SER A 714 28.84 -29.06 -27.63
C SER A 714 29.85 -27.97 -28.01
N TRP A 715 29.33 -26.84 -28.49
CA TRP A 715 30.10 -25.65 -28.86
C TRP A 715 29.41 -24.40 -28.30
N TYR A 716 30.17 -23.31 -28.26
CA TYR A 716 29.66 -21.98 -28.00
C TYR A 716 30.04 -21.05 -29.15
N MET A 717 29.05 -20.52 -29.89
CA MET A 717 29.27 -19.53 -30.93
C MET A 717 28.98 -18.11 -30.44
N PRO A 718 29.75 -17.09 -30.82
CA PRO A 718 29.41 -15.71 -30.62
C PRO A 718 28.09 -15.38 -31.32
N VAL A 719 27.22 -14.62 -30.66
CA VAL A 719 25.94 -14.19 -31.23
C VAL A 719 26.18 -12.93 -32.06
N GLU A 720 25.90 -12.97 -33.35
CA GLU A 720 25.96 -11.84 -34.28
C GLU A 720 24.61 -11.68 -34.98
N PRO A 721 24.11 -10.44 -35.18
CA PRO A 721 22.86 -10.21 -35.91
C PRO A 721 22.93 -10.71 -37.35
N GLY A 722 21.91 -11.42 -37.79
CA GLY A 722 21.81 -11.95 -39.15
C GLY A 722 21.25 -13.36 -39.21
N MET A 723 21.20 -13.89 -40.44
CA MET A 723 20.86 -15.30 -40.71
C MET A 723 22.13 -16.13 -40.68
N HIS A 724 22.17 -17.18 -39.86
CA HIS A 724 23.32 -18.08 -39.74
C HIS A 724 22.97 -19.50 -40.14
N THR A 725 23.82 -20.12 -40.93
CA THR A 725 23.73 -21.52 -41.28
C THR A 725 24.72 -22.34 -40.44
N LEU A 726 24.19 -23.26 -39.63
CA LEU A 726 24.99 -24.19 -38.83
C LEU A 726 25.04 -25.54 -39.53
N VAL A 727 26.24 -26.07 -39.70
CA VAL A 727 26.44 -27.41 -40.26
C VAL A 727 27.35 -28.20 -39.32
N VAL A 728 26.84 -29.33 -38.80
CA VAL A 728 27.68 -30.27 -38.08
C VAL A 728 28.05 -31.42 -38.98
N GLN A 729 29.32 -31.83 -38.96
CA GLN A 729 29.82 -32.87 -39.82
C GLN A 729 30.73 -33.82 -39.04
N THR A 730 30.52 -35.12 -39.24
CA THR A 730 31.46 -36.19 -38.93
C THR A 730 32.08 -36.71 -40.25
N LYS A 731 32.87 -37.78 -40.20
CA LYS A 731 33.41 -38.38 -41.42
C LYS A 731 32.33 -39.01 -42.31
N THR A 732 31.21 -39.42 -41.71
CA THR A 732 30.18 -40.22 -42.40
C THR A 732 28.84 -39.55 -42.48
N GLU A 733 28.55 -38.60 -41.61
CA GLU A 733 27.25 -37.97 -41.49
C GLU A 733 27.34 -36.43 -41.34
N SER A 734 26.30 -35.74 -41.77
CA SER A 734 26.14 -34.31 -41.52
C SER A 734 24.70 -33.94 -41.28
N ASP A 735 24.48 -32.85 -40.49
CA ASP A 735 23.19 -32.19 -40.32
C ASP A 735 23.35 -30.70 -40.48
N ARG A 736 22.26 -30.04 -40.90
CA ARG A 736 22.24 -28.61 -41.19
C ARG A 736 20.97 -27.96 -40.66
N ILE A 737 21.12 -26.83 -40.00
CA ILE A 737 20.02 -25.96 -39.57
C ILE A 737 20.34 -24.51 -39.94
N THR A 738 19.29 -23.67 -39.91
CA THR A 738 19.43 -22.23 -40.10
C THR A 738 18.80 -21.53 -38.89
N ILE A 739 19.47 -20.52 -38.38
CA ILE A 739 18.98 -19.68 -37.28
C ILE A 739 19.01 -18.22 -37.66
N GLU A 740 18.17 -17.42 -37.04
CA GLU A 740 18.14 -15.95 -37.19
C GLU A 740 18.51 -15.30 -35.87
N VAL A 741 19.36 -14.27 -35.90
CA VAL A 741 19.66 -13.39 -34.77
C VAL A 741 19.18 -11.98 -35.11
N ARG A 742 18.25 -11.45 -34.39
CA ARG A 742 17.65 -10.13 -34.57
C ARG A 742 18.17 -9.10 -33.59
#